data_e9bd493c40fb74ffc47d2756adea7f2a
#
_entry.id   e9bd493c40fb74ffc47d2756adea7f2a
#
_cell.length_a   1.000
_cell.length_b   1.000
_cell.length_c   1.000
_cell.angle_alpha   90.00
_cell.angle_beta   90.00
_cell.angle_gamma   90.00
#
_symmetry.space_group_name_H-M   'P 1'
#
loop_
_entity.id
_entity.type
_entity.pdbx_description
1 polymer ?
#
loop_
_entity_poly.entity_id
_entity_poly.type
_entity_poly.pdbx_seq_one_letter_code
_entity_poly.pdbx_strand_id
1 'polypeptide(L)'
;MEQEPAEDAQPDPSEGNLDEEDNSEVSSESQKGPEEVKKKIPETFFYTYEDVYSGPYATDDFEISTDLLIFKHSFGYDCTRPVNLMMMDGHTVGYIAGNQVVLQNLRTKTQKYIRSSRGSGIGFITAHPSKEYFAVGEKGKKPNIVIYTYPSLRPYRILKGGTEVAYVFGDFNRTGTLLASVGSSPDYMLTIWDWKQEETLLRSKAFAQDVYKVMFSAENEEHLTTSGSGHIRFWKMALTLTGLKLQGALGRFGKTAVSDITSFVELPDGKVVSGTEWGNLLLWEGGLIKVELCQVGRKPCHEGPVSQLVFDEGELYSVGKDGVIRMWNFEVVDTADHVDDTGLVEMEPMNELWLGKNVSLNFMTKILDHDQPFWYAQDTSGAIWKLDLTFSNMTHNPERVCTFHSGRIEAIGVSPFTCLMATTALDRSVRIYDFGSNSQLSVIKFNQGGTALTWAPAVVNPEGGLIAVGFEDGLVRIIEVYDPKLLPNCEGQAKETAEINLKQVFKPHAAAVTALAYEQKGDVFATGSKDKTVFFFTVEDEYKPIGFICVPGPVQALQWSPPSHDKSTLLILCENGFAVQVPAPLPGKQDTVTTYHIKNLPTQYFHFYSIKSRIKLEEEIARREKEKQEKEKARLEWIKQQREMGLEVEETEEEEPEEEPLPPIYIPEEPSPILCGFYSAPGKFWLSLGGYDSGFLYHCEFSHDNEEDPENRKDEPFDVIPMEDTNDNPIHQISFCTNNPLMFCGMQDGSLRAYPLSVKDLSVGVLKDYWYMNVHDNDNGQIRGICCSHDERCLITCGGDGNIFTFDLWSEEEIPEKLPKELKVIIPPPRSGLEKEKATEDIKGPDAHT
;
A
#
# COMPACT_ATOMS: atom_id res chain seq x y z
N MET A 1 -4.62 -38.51 57.63
CA MET A 1 -3.55 -39.34 57.14
C MET A 1 -3.33 -38.98 55.69
N GLU A 2 -2.14 -38.59 55.48
CA GLU A 2 -1.43 -38.19 54.24
C GLU A 2 -1.46 -36.70 53.91
N GLN A 3 -0.30 -36.17 54.18
CA GLN A 3 0.13 -34.79 53.94
C GLN A 3 0.51 -34.61 52.49
N GLU A 4 0.00 -33.55 51.86
CA GLU A 4 0.57 -33.00 50.66
C GLU A 4 1.78 -32.13 51.04
N PRO A 5 2.86 -32.17 50.26
CA PRO A 5 4.01 -31.28 50.47
C PRO A 5 3.75 -29.92 49.83
N ALA A 6 4.16 -28.90 50.54
CA ALA A 6 4.15 -27.50 50.14
C ALA A 6 4.97 -27.29 48.86
N GLU A 7 4.37 -26.66 47.85
CA GLU A 7 5.08 -26.10 46.70
C GLU A 7 5.81 -24.82 47.08
N ASP A 8 7.09 -24.82 46.78
CA ASP A 8 7.99 -23.69 46.91
C ASP A 8 7.52 -22.52 46.02
N ALA A 9 7.23 -21.42 46.65
CA ALA A 9 7.04 -20.14 45.98
C ALA A 9 8.37 -19.67 45.37
N GLN A 10 8.43 -19.61 44.06
CA GLN A 10 9.48 -18.90 43.34
C GLN A 10 9.31 -17.39 43.55
N PRO A 11 10.38 -16.64 43.76
CA PRO A 11 10.31 -15.19 43.92
C PRO A 11 10.07 -14.52 42.57
N ASP A 12 9.14 -13.59 42.58
CA ASP A 12 8.79 -12.65 41.53
C ASP A 12 10.02 -11.85 41.10
N PRO A 13 10.40 -11.79 39.79
CA PRO A 13 11.51 -11.00 39.31
C PRO A 13 11.04 -9.62 38.93
N SER A 14 10.55 -8.84 39.87
CA SER A 14 10.26 -7.43 39.67
C SER A 14 10.98 -6.55 40.66
N GLU A 15 12.27 -6.42 40.48
CA GLU A 15 13.05 -5.26 40.91
C GLU A 15 14.44 -5.36 40.25
N GLY A 16 14.45 -5.13 38.94
CA GLY A 16 15.66 -4.82 38.20
C GLY A 16 15.80 -3.32 38.11
N ASN A 17 16.68 -2.78 38.89
CA ASN A 17 17.18 -1.42 38.75
C ASN A 17 17.64 -1.18 37.31
N LEU A 18 16.85 -0.44 36.54
CA LEU A 18 17.22 0.16 35.26
C LEU A 18 17.69 1.61 35.48
N ASP A 19 18.54 1.82 36.46
CA ASP A 19 19.34 3.05 36.60
C ASP A 19 20.76 2.76 36.12
N GLU A 20 20.95 2.20 34.97
CA GLU A 20 22.19 2.33 34.23
C GLU A 20 21.96 3.47 33.20
N GLU A 21 22.51 4.63 33.57
CA GLU A 21 22.83 5.68 32.61
C GLU A 21 23.75 5.08 31.56
N ASP A 22 23.16 4.62 30.45
CA ASP A 22 23.93 4.23 29.26
C ASP A 22 24.44 5.51 28.59
N ASN A 23 25.44 6.11 29.21
CA ASN A 23 26.35 7.08 28.63
C ASN A 23 27.26 6.35 27.66
N SER A 24 26.74 5.85 26.58
CA SER A 24 27.56 5.51 25.43
C SER A 24 28.07 6.81 24.80
N GLU A 25 29.12 7.35 25.40
CA GLU A 25 29.99 8.32 24.75
C GLU A 25 30.54 7.67 23.48
N VAL A 26 29.95 7.98 22.35
CA VAL A 26 30.63 7.89 21.08
C VAL A 26 31.61 9.07 21.05
N SER A 27 32.76 8.83 21.62
CA SER A 27 33.92 9.70 21.46
C SER A 27 34.38 9.58 20.00
N SER A 28 33.91 10.45 19.15
CA SER A 28 34.62 10.75 17.92
C SER A 28 35.79 11.66 18.30
N GLU A 29 36.97 11.09 18.43
CA GLU A 29 38.20 11.84 18.33
C GLU A 29 38.28 12.42 16.91
N SER A 30 37.72 13.62 16.77
CA SER A 30 38.00 14.43 15.59
C SER A 30 39.35 15.10 15.79
N GLN A 31 40.34 14.62 15.07
CA GLN A 31 41.54 15.44 14.78
C GLN A 31 41.04 16.78 14.21
N LYS A 32 41.28 17.86 14.93
CA LYS A 32 41.07 19.24 14.48
C LYS A 32 41.96 19.49 13.26
N GLY A 33 41.41 19.23 12.08
CA GLY A 33 41.88 19.90 10.88
C GLY A 33 41.37 21.34 10.86
N PRO A 34 41.92 22.23 10.04
CA PRO A 34 41.48 23.61 9.98
C PRO A 34 39.96 23.61 9.69
N GLU A 35 39.20 24.36 10.50
CA GLU A 35 37.77 24.55 10.32
C GLU A 35 37.55 25.14 8.92
N GLU A 36 37.11 24.28 7.97
CA GLU A 36 36.52 24.76 6.73
C GLU A 36 35.28 25.55 7.13
N VAL A 37 35.32 26.85 6.89
CA VAL A 37 34.15 27.73 7.05
C VAL A 37 33.09 27.22 6.07
N LYS A 38 32.15 26.44 6.55
CA LYS A 38 31.03 25.95 5.76
C LYS A 38 30.31 27.17 5.18
N LYS A 39 30.27 27.25 3.84
CA LYS A 39 29.55 28.33 3.17
C LYS A 39 28.05 28.17 3.50
N LYS A 40 27.46 29.22 4.06
CA LYS A 40 26.01 29.27 4.26
C LYS A 40 25.27 29.15 2.95
N ILE A 41 24.21 28.36 2.92
CA ILE A 41 23.34 28.18 1.76
C ILE A 41 22.51 29.47 1.60
N PRO A 42 22.58 30.16 0.44
CA PRO A 42 21.76 31.33 0.18
C PRO A 42 20.26 30.99 0.15
N GLU A 43 19.42 31.90 0.64
CA GLU A 43 17.96 31.70 0.59
C GLU A 43 17.39 31.60 -0.84
N THR A 44 18.10 32.14 -1.81
CA THR A 44 17.74 32.10 -3.23
C THR A 44 18.13 30.81 -3.94
N PHE A 45 18.81 29.90 -3.24
CA PHE A 45 19.23 28.63 -3.82
C PHE A 45 18.08 27.63 -3.86
N PHE A 46 17.88 27.01 -5.04
CA PHE A 46 16.93 25.93 -5.26
C PHE A 46 17.62 24.76 -5.97
N TYR A 47 17.22 23.56 -5.63
CA TYR A 47 17.59 22.38 -6.41
C TYR A 47 16.78 22.32 -7.71
N THR A 48 17.34 21.71 -8.73
CA THR A 48 16.61 21.40 -9.95
C THR A 48 15.74 20.17 -9.70
N TYR A 49 14.48 20.23 -10.08
CA TYR A 49 13.54 19.12 -9.81
C TYR A 49 13.99 17.81 -10.45
N GLU A 50 14.53 17.86 -11.64
CA GLU A 50 15.06 16.72 -12.39
C GLU A 50 16.23 16.03 -11.69
N ASP A 51 17.04 16.77 -10.94
CA ASP A 51 18.15 16.21 -10.15
C ASP A 51 17.69 15.53 -8.85
N VAL A 52 16.50 15.85 -8.38
CA VAL A 52 15.92 15.36 -7.13
C VAL A 52 14.89 14.25 -7.39
N TYR A 53 14.23 14.30 -8.52
CA TYR A 53 13.13 13.42 -8.89
C TYR A 53 13.61 12.02 -9.27
N SER A 54 12.97 11.00 -8.74
CA SER A 54 13.16 9.63 -9.21
C SER A 54 12.29 9.37 -10.43
N GLY A 55 12.91 9.48 -11.60
CA GLY A 55 12.28 9.16 -12.85
C GLY A 55 12.18 7.67 -13.13
N PRO A 56 11.46 7.27 -14.16
CA PRO A 56 11.52 5.93 -14.67
C PRO A 56 12.92 5.59 -15.16
N TYR A 57 13.30 4.32 -15.04
CA TYR A 57 14.57 3.78 -15.52
C TYR A 57 14.31 2.84 -16.68
N ALA A 58 15.17 2.88 -17.69
CA ALA A 58 15.19 1.89 -18.77
C ALA A 58 16.62 1.43 -18.98
N THR A 59 16.78 0.15 -19.31
CA THR A 59 18.08 -0.41 -19.72
C THR A 59 18.52 0.19 -21.05
N ASP A 60 19.83 0.22 -21.30
CA ASP A 60 20.41 0.85 -22.49
C ASP A 60 19.89 0.28 -23.83
N ASP A 61 19.56 -1.01 -23.83
CA ASP A 61 19.05 -1.71 -25.00
C ASP A 61 17.50 -1.73 -25.08
N PHE A 62 16.81 -1.03 -24.17
CA PHE A 62 15.37 -0.87 -24.23
C PHE A 62 15.01 0.20 -25.27
N GLU A 63 14.42 -0.24 -26.37
CA GLU A 63 14.17 0.61 -27.54
C GLU A 63 13.08 1.68 -27.36
N ILE A 64 12.30 1.58 -26.26
CA ILE A 64 11.19 2.48 -25.96
C ILE A 64 11.65 3.59 -25.02
N SER A 65 11.13 4.79 -25.22
CA SER A 65 11.42 5.96 -24.39
C SER A 65 11.19 5.70 -22.89
N THR A 66 12.01 6.32 -22.05
CA THR A 66 11.79 6.35 -20.59
C THR A 66 10.45 6.98 -20.22
N ASP A 67 9.88 7.85 -21.05
CA ASP A 67 8.57 8.47 -20.88
C ASP A 67 7.41 7.58 -21.36
N LEU A 68 7.55 6.26 -21.22
CA LEU A 68 6.53 5.28 -21.61
C LEU A 68 5.18 5.55 -20.93
N LEU A 69 5.19 5.90 -19.65
CA LEU A 69 4.01 6.19 -18.86
C LEU A 69 4.08 7.62 -18.29
N ILE A 70 3.01 8.36 -18.50
CA ILE A 70 2.84 9.69 -17.94
C ILE A 70 1.73 9.63 -16.91
N PHE A 71 2.03 10.00 -15.68
CA PHE A 71 1.04 9.99 -14.59
C PHE A 71 -0.11 10.95 -14.90
N LYS A 72 -1.34 10.44 -14.77
CA LYS A 72 -2.55 11.22 -15.07
C LYS A 72 -3.32 11.60 -13.81
N HIS A 73 -3.72 10.61 -13.00
CA HIS A 73 -4.57 10.83 -11.85
C HIS A 73 -4.42 9.76 -10.78
N SER A 74 -4.69 10.15 -9.52
CA SER A 74 -4.79 9.25 -8.37
C SER A 74 -6.23 9.25 -7.84
N PHE A 75 -6.84 8.06 -7.74
CA PHE A 75 -8.21 7.87 -7.23
C PHE A 75 -8.23 7.25 -5.84
N GLY A 76 -7.15 7.20 -5.14
CA GLY A 76 -7.07 6.53 -3.86
C GLY A 76 -6.55 7.41 -2.75
N TYR A 77 -6.62 6.86 -1.56
CA TYR A 77 -6.14 7.47 -0.35
C TYR A 77 -5.74 6.39 0.65
N ASP A 78 -4.51 6.41 1.11
CA ASP A 78 -4.08 5.51 2.17
C ASP A 78 -4.59 5.99 3.52
N CYS A 79 -5.82 5.63 3.83
CA CYS A 79 -6.50 6.00 5.07
C CYS A 79 -5.98 5.23 6.30
N THR A 80 -5.18 4.19 6.11
CA THR A 80 -4.61 3.39 7.22
C THR A 80 -3.40 4.05 7.86
N ARG A 81 -2.75 5.00 7.18
CA ARG A 81 -1.67 5.80 7.78
C ARG A 81 -2.21 6.66 8.91
N PRO A 82 -1.56 6.68 10.08
CA PRO A 82 -2.06 7.43 11.24
C PRO A 82 -2.22 8.92 11.00
N VAL A 83 -1.31 9.53 10.23
CA VAL A 83 -1.35 10.93 9.83
C VAL A 83 -1.07 11.00 8.35
N ASN A 84 -2.10 11.23 7.55
CA ASN A 84 -1.96 11.33 6.09
C ASN A 84 -2.85 12.45 5.53
N LEU A 85 -2.75 13.61 6.14
CA LEU A 85 -3.53 14.78 5.76
C LEU A 85 -2.73 16.04 6.06
N MET A 86 -2.57 16.88 5.06
CA MET A 86 -1.89 18.17 5.18
C MET A 86 -2.70 19.24 4.43
N MET A 87 -3.01 20.34 5.10
CA MET A 87 -3.70 21.47 4.48
C MET A 87 -2.70 22.58 4.22
N MET A 88 -2.59 23.01 2.96
CA MET A 88 -1.72 24.11 2.56
C MET A 88 -2.47 25.44 2.46
N ASP A 89 -3.69 25.38 1.97
CA ASP A 89 -4.61 26.52 1.92
C ASP A 89 -6.05 26.05 2.16
N GLY A 90 -7.04 26.94 2.11
CA GLY A 90 -8.44 26.63 2.40
C GLY A 90 -9.07 25.55 1.50
N HIS A 91 -8.42 25.18 0.41
CA HIS A 91 -8.98 24.29 -0.60
C HIS A 91 -8.06 23.16 -1.04
N THR A 92 -6.76 23.20 -0.67
CA THR A 92 -5.78 22.25 -1.14
C THR A 92 -5.39 21.29 -0.02
N VAL A 93 -5.71 20.03 -0.21
CA VAL A 93 -5.32 18.93 0.66
C VAL A 93 -4.12 18.19 0.08
N GLY A 94 -3.12 17.93 0.92
CA GLY A 94 -1.96 17.10 0.60
C GLY A 94 -2.02 15.77 1.33
N TYR A 95 -1.72 14.70 0.64
CA TYR A 95 -1.62 13.36 1.22
C TYR A 95 -0.60 12.50 0.47
N ILE A 96 -0.13 11.48 1.15
CA ILE A 96 0.77 10.48 0.58
C ILE A 96 -0.07 9.47 -0.21
N ALA A 97 0.26 9.28 -1.47
CA ALA A 97 -0.32 8.28 -2.33
C ALA A 97 0.80 7.44 -2.96
N GLY A 98 0.99 6.23 -2.45
CA GLY A 98 2.06 5.35 -2.90
C GLY A 98 3.44 5.98 -2.74
N ASN A 99 4.16 6.12 -3.84
CA ASN A 99 5.50 6.70 -3.90
C ASN A 99 5.51 8.21 -4.20
N GLN A 100 4.40 8.88 -3.97
CA GLN A 100 4.27 10.30 -4.27
C GLN A 100 3.38 11.03 -3.27
N VAL A 101 3.52 12.34 -3.21
CA VAL A 101 2.60 13.25 -2.52
C VAL A 101 1.66 13.83 -3.55
N VAL A 102 0.38 13.74 -3.30
CA VAL A 102 -0.68 14.35 -4.11
C VAL A 102 -1.20 15.58 -3.40
N LEU A 103 -1.25 16.70 -4.12
CA LEU A 103 -1.87 17.94 -3.69
C LEU A 103 -3.14 18.15 -4.52
N GLN A 104 -4.28 17.93 -3.89
CA GLN A 104 -5.58 18.01 -4.55
C GLN A 104 -6.32 19.27 -4.16
N ASN A 105 -6.75 20.02 -5.17
CA ASN A 105 -7.68 21.12 -4.95
C ASN A 105 -9.10 20.56 -4.85
N LEU A 106 -9.72 20.76 -3.70
CA LEU A 106 -11.05 20.21 -3.41
C LEU A 106 -12.19 20.88 -4.20
N ARG A 107 -12.00 22.12 -4.67
CA ARG A 107 -13.00 22.84 -5.47
C ARG A 107 -12.94 22.46 -6.95
N THR A 108 -11.74 22.53 -7.52
CA THR A 108 -11.51 22.25 -8.96
C THR A 108 -11.27 20.77 -9.25
N LYS A 109 -11.03 19.97 -8.22
CA LYS A 109 -10.66 18.54 -8.30
C LYS A 109 -9.40 18.27 -9.13
N THR A 110 -8.57 19.29 -9.33
CA THR A 110 -7.29 19.15 -10.00
C THR A 110 -6.23 18.65 -9.03
N GLN A 111 -5.29 17.88 -9.53
CA GLN A 111 -4.19 17.31 -8.74
C GLN A 111 -2.84 17.79 -9.26
N LYS A 112 -1.95 18.04 -8.31
CA LYS A 112 -0.51 18.16 -8.53
C LYS A 112 0.17 17.08 -7.71
N TYR A 113 1.33 16.59 -8.15
CA TYR A 113 2.02 15.51 -7.47
C TYR A 113 3.53 15.71 -7.50
N ILE A 114 4.17 15.16 -6.45
CA ILE A 114 5.61 15.14 -6.27
C ILE A 114 6.02 13.70 -5.96
N ARG A 115 6.98 13.17 -6.72
CA ARG A 115 7.54 11.85 -6.46
C ARG A 115 8.66 11.91 -5.43
N SER A 116 8.90 10.77 -4.77
CA SER A 116 10.05 10.63 -3.88
C SER A 116 11.36 10.76 -4.66
N SER A 117 12.39 11.32 -4.02
CA SER A 117 13.68 11.59 -4.68
C SER A 117 14.46 10.32 -5.04
N ARG A 118 14.23 9.22 -4.31
CA ARG A 118 14.93 7.94 -4.51
C ARG A 118 14.02 6.78 -4.91
N GLY A 119 12.74 7.01 -5.02
CA GLY A 119 11.78 6.02 -5.49
C GLY A 119 11.37 4.97 -4.46
N SER A 120 11.84 5.02 -3.23
CA SER A 120 11.57 3.97 -2.23
C SER A 120 10.32 4.20 -1.40
N GLY A 121 9.68 5.34 -1.51
CA GLY A 121 8.45 5.66 -0.79
C GLY A 121 8.57 6.89 0.10
N ILE A 122 7.45 7.24 0.74
CA ILE A 122 7.31 8.42 1.58
C ILE A 122 6.85 8.00 2.96
N GLY A 123 7.52 8.50 4.00
CA GLY A 123 7.23 8.20 5.39
C GLY A 123 6.29 9.20 6.05
N PHE A 124 6.51 10.49 5.86
CA PHE A 124 5.64 11.54 6.41
C PHE A 124 5.62 12.80 5.54
N ILE A 125 4.61 13.61 5.76
CA ILE A 125 4.48 14.96 5.24
C ILE A 125 4.11 15.90 6.38
N THR A 126 4.63 17.12 6.36
CA THR A 126 4.26 18.17 7.31
C THR A 126 4.37 19.56 6.70
N ALA A 127 3.42 20.43 7.01
CA ALA A 127 3.43 21.81 6.55
C ALA A 127 4.24 22.70 7.48
N HIS A 128 4.98 23.63 6.90
CA HIS A 128 5.61 24.72 7.64
C HIS A 128 4.54 25.66 8.21
N PRO A 129 4.74 26.27 9.40
CA PRO A 129 3.75 27.18 9.99
C PRO A 129 3.31 28.33 9.08
N SER A 130 4.20 28.85 8.24
CA SER A 130 3.87 29.89 7.25
C SER A 130 3.03 29.43 6.07
N LYS A 131 2.91 28.10 5.86
CA LYS A 131 2.29 27.50 4.66
C LYS A 131 3.01 27.81 3.33
N GLU A 132 4.20 28.36 3.39
CA GLU A 132 5.04 28.62 2.20
C GLU A 132 5.95 27.44 1.87
N TYR A 133 6.15 26.52 2.79
CA TYR A 133 6.97 25.32 2.68
C TYR A 133 6.25 24.11 3.25
N PHE A 134 6.65 22.94 2.79
CA PHE A 134 6.31 21.68 3.43
C PHE A 134 7.45 20.68 3.32
N ALA A 135 7.58 19.81 4.32
CA ALA A 135 8.61 18.78 4.36
C ALA A 135 8.01 17.41 3.98
N VAL A 136 8.76 16.66 3.22
CA VAL A 136 8.46 15.28 2.82
C VAL A 136 9.59 14.39 3.31
N GLY A 137 9.32 13.55 4.30
CA GLY A 137 10.26 12.55 4.79
C GLY A 137 10.10 11.25 4.02
N GLU A 138 11.21 10.72 3.53
CA GLU A 138 11.21 9.57 2.63
C GLU A 138 11.55 8.27 3.37
N LYS A 139 11.39 7.16 2.68
CA LYS A 139 11.79 5.81 3.09
C LYS A 139 12.88 5.28 2.16
N GLY A 140 13.54 4.22 2.57
CA GLY A 140 14.53 3.48 1.79
C GLY A 140 15.90 3.50 2.43
N LYS A 141 16.94 3.13 1.70
CA LYS A 141 18.31 3.12 2.20
C LYS A 141 18.84 4.54 2.32
N LYS A 142 19.11 4.98 3.56
CA LYS A 142 19.56 6.34 3.87
C LYS A 142 18.64 7.41 3.26
N PRO A 143 17.37 7.46 3.66
CA PRO A 143 16.38 8.35 3.06
C PRO A 143 16.66 9.81 3.38
N ASN A 144 16.10 10.69 2.55
CA ASN A 144 16.18 12.12 2.70
C ASN A 144 14.89 12.72 3.26
N ILE A 145 14.97 13.94 3.79
CA ILE A 145 13.83 14.82 3.94
C ILE A 145 14.00 15.94 2.92
N VAL A 146 13.03 16.11 2.05
CA VAL A 146 13.03 17.15 1.03
C VAL A 146 12.00 18.22 1.40
N ILE A 147 12.42 19.46 1.40
CA ILE A 147 11.54 20.59 1.68
C ILE A 147 11.23 21.31 0.37
N TYR A 148 9.95 21.41 0.08
CA TYR A 148 9.42 22.05 -1.13
C TYR A 148 8.79 23.38 -0.81
N THR A 149 8.82 24.30 -1.75
CA THR A 149 8.06 25.55 -1.69
C THR A 149 6.62 25.34 -2.14
N TYR A 150 5.71 26.12 -1.60
CA TYR A 150 4.31 26.10 -2.00
C TYR A 150 3.85 27.52 -2.40
N PRO A 151 3.10 27.71 -3.47
CA PRO A 151 2.50 26.73 -4.38
C PRO A 151 3.38 26.26 -5.55
N SER A 152 4.60 26.74 -5.66
CA SER A 152 5.49 26.47 -6.81
C SER A 152 5.99 25.02 -6.89
N LEU A 153 5.98 24.28 -5.77
CA LEU A 153 6.42 22.88 -5.65
C LEU A 153 7.89 22.66 -6.08
N ARG A 154 8.75 23.65 -5.85
CA ARG A 154 10.18 23.56 -6.16
C ARG A 154 10.96 22.97 -4.99
N PRO A 155 11.90 22.03 -5.23
CA PRO A 155 12.78 21.52 -4.18
C PRO A 155 13.66 22.64 -3.64
N TYR A 156 13.57 22.87 -2.34
CA TYR A 156 14.27 24.00 -1.70
C TYR A 156 15.45 23.55 -0.86
N ARG A 157 15.25 22.49 -0.05
CA ARG A 157 16.30 21.95 0.82
C ARG A 157 16.21 20.43 0.88
N ILE A 158 17.35 19.77 1.07
CA ILE A 158 17.46 18.33 1.22
C ILE A 158 18.26 18.02 2.47
N LEU A 159 17.61 17.35 3.44
CA LEU A 159 18.21 16.91 4.68
C LEU A 159 18.63 15.45 4.58
N LYS A 160 19.88 15.14 4.90
CA LYS A 160 20.49 13.82 4.74
C LYS A 160 21.04 13.28 6.05
N GLY A 161 20.98 11.97 6.24
CA GLY A 161 21.68 11.29 7.32
C GLY A 161 20.96 11.28 8.66
N GLY A 162 19.67 11.54 8.72
CA GLY A 162 18.88 11.52 9.97
C GLY A 162 18.46 10.11 10.42
N THR A 163 18.27 9.18 9.51
CA THR A 163 17.91 7.79 9.80
C THR A 163 18.41 6.86 8.70
N GLU A 164 18.42 5.57 8.96
CA GLU A 164 18.92 4.57 8.01
C GLU A 164 17.85 4.01 7.07
N VAL A 165 16.59 3.87 7.53
CA VAL A 165 15.55 3.15 6.80
C VAL A 165 14.35 3.99 6.45
N ALA A 166 13.74 4.68 7.42
CA ALA A 166 12.55 5.47 7.14
C ALA A 166 12.37 6.60 8.15
N TYR A 167 11.94 7.76 7.67
CA TYR A 167 11.38 8.79 8.53
C TYR A 167 9.92 8.49 8.81
N VAL A 168 9.53 8.54 10.08
CA VAL A 168 8.18 8.19 10.52
C VAL A 168 7.32 9.42 10.72
N PHE A 169 7.90 10.44 11.31
CA PHE A 169 7.21 11.69 11.62
C PHE A 169 8.18 12.87 11.65
N GLY A 170 7.69 14.06 11.44
CA GLY A 170 8.44 15.29 11.56
C GLY A 170 7.53 16.46 11.90
N ASP A 171 8.08 17.42 12.60
CA ASP A 171 7.37 18.64 13.02
C ASP A 171 8.29 19.85 12.98
N PHE A 172 7.79 20.97 12.46
CA PHE A 172 8.45 22.26 12.58
C PHE A 172 8.18 22.87 13.95
N ASN A 173 9.13 23.64 14.46
CA ASN A 173 8.87 24.44 15.64
C ASN A 173 7.91 25.60 15.31
N ARG A 174 7.41 26.29 16.32
CA ARG A 174 6.44 27.37 16.18
C ARG A 174 6.92 28.50 15.25
N THR A 175 8.19 28.84 15.33
CA THR A 175 8.80 29.90 14.48
C THR A 175 9.14 29.40 13.07
N GLY A 176 9.11 28.09 12.85
CA GLY A 176 9.48 27.48 11.56
C GLY A 176 10.98 27.49 11.26
N THR A 177 11.82 27.75 12.24
CA THR A 177 13.30 27.79 12.08
C THR A 177 13.95 26.42 12.17
N LEU A 178 13.34 25.52 12.94
CA LEU A 178 13.84 24.17 13.19
C LEU A 178 12.82 23.11 12.73
N LEU A 179 13.34 21.97 12.34
CA LEU A 179 12.57 20.75 12.07
C LEU A 179 13.10 19.63 12.96
N ALA A 180 12.20 18.92 13.63
CA ALA A 180 12.51 17.68 14.31
C ALA A 180 11.99 16.49 13.49
N SER A 181 12.78 15.43 13.39
CA SER A 181 12.39 14.18 12.71
C SER A 181 12.70 12.97 13.57
N VAL A 182 11.86 11.95 13.48
CA VAL A 182 12.10 10.64 14.09
C VAL A 182 12.16 9.56 13.02
N GLY A 183 13.10 8.65 13.21
CA GLY A 183 13.30 7.50 12.33
C GLY A 183 12.63 6.23 12.86
N SER A 184 12.52 5.25 11.97
CA SER A 184 12.03 3.90 12.28
C SER A 184 13.14 2.99 12.81
N SER A 185 12.78 1.71 13.05
CA SER A 185 13.77 0.66 13.24
C SER A 185 14.84 0.67 12.13
N PRO A 186 16.11 0.39 12.39
CA PRO A 186 16.65 -0.08 13.67
C PRO A 186 17.16 1.01 14.58
N ASP A 187 17.31 2.23 14.11
CA ASP A 187 18.03 3.29 14.83
C ASP A 187 17.14 4.16 15.72
N TYR A 188 15.86 4.31 15.41
CA TYR A 188 14.91 5.16 16.16
C TYR A 188 15.46 6.55 16.53
N MET A 189 16.12 7.20 15.56
CA MET A 189 16.82 8.45 15.80
C MET A 189 15.89 9.65 15.81
N LEU A 190 16.03 10.48 16.86
CA LEU A 190 15.51 11.85 16.90
C LEU A 190 16.59 12.79 16.43
N THR A 191 16.29 13.58 15.41
CA THR A 191 17.21 14.57 14.84
C THR A 191 16.56 15.94 14.79
N ILE A 192 17.28 16.97 15.24
CA ILE A 192 16.86 18.35 15.13
C ILE A 192 17.72 19.03 14.08
N TRP A 193 17.06 19.65 13.10
CA TRP A 193 17.65 20.25 11.93
C TRP A 193 17.52 21.76 11.94
N ASP A 194 18.61 22.45 11.60
CA ASP A 194 18.53 23.74 10.92
C ASP A 194 18.26 23.45 9.43
N TRP A 195 17.00 23.35 9.09
CA TRP A 195 16.60 22.86 7.76
C TRP A 195 16.98 23.83 6.63
N LYS A 196 17.05 25.14 6.89
CA LYS A 196 17.47 26.11 5.87
C LYS A 196 18.95 25.99 5.50
N GLN A 197 19.79 25.56 6.43
CA GLN A 197 21.21 25.33 6.23
C GLN A 197 21.56 23.83 6.00
N GLU A 198 20.57 22.95 6.00
CA GLU A 198 20.76 21.50 5.83
C GLU A 198 21.72 20.90 6.87
N GLU A 199 21.71 21.45 8.08
CA GLU A 199 22.59 21.03 9.16
C GLU A 199 21.83 20.27 10.25
N THR A 200 22.46 19.21 10.76
CA THR A 200 22.03 18.52 11.98
C THR A 200 22.53 19.30 13.19
N LEU A 201 21.62 19.83 13.99
CA LEU A 201 21.97 20.52 15.24
C LEU A 201 22.16 19.54 16.38
N LEU A 202 21.22 18.63 16.56
CA LEU A 202 21.22 17.66 17.64
C LEU A 202 20.71 16.32 17.14
N ARG A 203 21.21 15.25 17.74
CA ARG A 203 20.84 13.89 17.41
C ARG A 203 20.90 13.01 18.65
N SER A 204 19.85 12.22 18.88
CA SER A 204 19.79 11.26 19.97
C SER A 204 18.88 10.09 19.61
N LYS A 205 19.13 8.94 20.22
CA LYS A 205 18.20 7.81 20.11
C LYS A 205 16.92 8.13 20.89
N ALA A 206 15.77 8.13 20.21
CA ALA A 206 14.51 8.49 20.83
C ALA A 206 14.02 7.41 21.81
N PHE A 207 14.03 6.16 21.37
CA PHE A 207 13.63 5.00 22.19
C PHE A 207 14.14 3.70 21.56
N ALA A 208 13.85 2.57 22.18
CA ALA A 208 14.22 1.22 21.70
C ALA A 208 13.09 0.52 20.94
N GLN A 209 11.94 1.14 20.85
CA GLN A 209 10.76 0.65 20.15
C GLN A 209 10.19 1.76 19.25
N ASP A 210 9.13 1.46 18.50
CA ASP A 210 8.54 2.38 17.54
C ASP A 210 8.17 3.73 18.16
N VAL A 211 8.61 4.78 17.51
CA VAL A 211 8.28 6.17 17.83
C VAL A 211 7.25 6.66 16.82
N TYR A 212 6.11 7.15 17.32
CA TYR A 212 5.00 7.54 16.42
C TYR A 212 4.98 9.03 16.14
N LYS A 213 5.39 9.84 17.08
CA LYS A 213 5.19 11.28 17.02
C LYS A 213 6.33 12.05 17.71
N VAL A 214 6.65 13.19 17.14
CA VAL A 214 7.49 14.22 17.76
C VAL A 214 6.81 15.57 17.61
N MET A 215 6.83 16.40 18.65
CA MET A 215 6.34 17.78 18.59
C MET A 215 7.23 18.69 19.41
N PHE A 216 7.52 19.86 18.86
CA PHE A 216 8.09 20.94 19.64
C PHE A 216 7.07 21.51 20.62
N SER A 217 7.55 22.00 21.75
CA SER A 217 6.75 22.81 22.65
C SER A 217 6.35 24.13 21.99
N ALA A 218 5.07 24.50 22.13
CA ALA A 218 4.58 25.77 21.66
C ALA A 218 5.01 26.95 22.56
N GLU A 219 5.31 26.69 23.82
CA GLU A 219 5.63 27.68 24.83
C GLU A 219 7.13 27.87 25.05
N ASN A 220 7.89 26.80 24.87
CA ASN A 220 9.34 26.82 25.09
C ASN A 220 10.08 26.15 23.91
N GLU A 221 10.77 26.95 23.12
CA GLU A 221 11.47 26.50 21.91
C GLU A 221 12.60 25.49 22.19
N GLU A 222 13.07 25.39 23.44
CA GLU A 222 14.09 24.41 23.85
C GLU A 222 13.52 23.04 24.20
N HIS A 223 12.20 22.90 24.28
CA HIS A 223 11.55 21.66 24.69
C HIS A 223 10.85 20.99 23.50
N LEU A 224 10.87 19.66 23.52
CA LEU A 224 10.09 18.82 22.61
C LEU A 224 9.71 17.50 23.29
N THR A 225 8.74 16.83 22.74
CA THR A 225 8.20 15.56 23.27
C THR A 225 8.11 14.54 22.15
N THR A 226 8.52 13.31 22.44
CA THR A 226 8.30 12.14 21.56
C THR A 226 7.42 11.13 22.25
N SER A 227 6.64 10.41 21.46
CA SER A 227 5.80 9.32 21.95
C SER A 227 5.77 8.15 20.98
N GLY A 228 5.43 6.98 21.48
CA GLY A 228 5.37 5.78 20.65
C GLY A 228 4.86 4.57 21.43
N SER A 229 5.35 3.41 21.05
CA SER A 229 4.94 2.14 21.63
C SER A 229 5.38 2.05 23.09
N GLY A 230 4.39 2.11 24.00
CA GLY A 230 4.57 1.97 25.43
C GLY A 230 5.36 3.07 26.10
N HIS A 231 5.56 4.24 25.45
CA HIS A 231 6.38 5.30 26.03
C HIS A 231 5.97 6.71 25.60
N ILE A 232 6.34 7.66 26.44
CA ILE A 232 6.43 9.09 26.16
C ILE A 232 7.74 9.62 26.74
N ARG A 233 8.44 10.48 26.04
CA ARG A 233 9.71 11.02 26.47
C ARG A 233 9.76 12.52 26.27
N PHE A 234 10.19 13.23 27.32
CA PHE A 234 10.28 14.68 27.37
C PHE A 234 11.73 15.09 27.16
N TRP A 235 11.97 15.98 26.20
CA TRP A 235 13.30 16.40 25.79
C TRP A 235 13.55 17.87 26.04
N LYS A 236 14.79 18.17 26.39
CA LYS A 236 15.27 19.53 26.53
C LYS A 236 16.59 19.70 25.76
N MET A 237 16.68 20.77 25.00
CA MET A 237 17.91 21.21 24.39
C MET A 237 18.68 22.05 25.44
N ALA A 238 19.72 21.48 26.02
CA ALA A 238 20.46 22.12 27.12
C ALA A 238 21.89 22.48 26.71
N LEU A 239 22.31 23.70 27.00
CA LEU A 239 23.69 24.10 26.83
C LEU A 239 24.53 23.57 28.01
N THR A 240 25.46 22.66 27.69
CA THR A 240 26.38 22.05 28.65
C THR A 240 27.80 22.54 28.44
N LEU A 241 28.70 22.19 29.34
CA LEU A 241 30.13 22.53 29.21
C LEU A 241 30.77 22.00 27.93
N THR A 242 30.23 20.93 27.40
CA THR A 242 30.68 20.28 26.14
C THR A 242 29.87 20.68 24.90
N GLY A 243 28.99 21.69 25.01
CA GLY A 243 28.15 22.20 23.96
C GLY A 243 26.66 21.92 24.15
N LEU A 244 25.89 22.18 23.13
CA LEU A 244 24.44 21.94 23.12
C LEU A 244 24.18 20.44 23.07
N LYS A 245 23.36 19.93 24.00
CA LYS A 245 22.97 18.51 24.08
C LYS A 245 21.46 18.36 24.22
N LEU A 246 20.96 17.24 23.75
CA LEU A 246 19.57 16.82 23.88
C LEU A 246 19.44 15.91 25.12
N GLN A 247 18.74 16.38 26.13
CA GLN A 247 18.48 15.61 27.35
C GLN A 247 17.05 15.11 27.36
N GLY A 248 16.86 13.80 27.50
CA GLY A 248 15.53 13.15 27.49
C GLY A 248 15.21 12.56 28.85
N ALA A 249 14.01 12.84 29.36
CA ALA A 249 13.42 12.21 30.54
C ALA A 249 12.26 11.31 30.12
N LEU A 250 12.34 10.03 30.45
CA LEU A 250 11.28 9.06 30.18
C LEU A 250 10.09 9.31 31.10
N GLY A 251 8.89 9.36 30.54
CA GLY A 251 7.65 9.42 31.30
C GLY A 251 7.41 8.10 32.05
N ARG A 252 7.08 8.20 33.34
CA ARG A 252 6.83 7.05 34.22
C ARG A 252 5.34 6.85 34.44
N PHE A 253 4.82 5.70 34.09
CA PHE A 253 3.40 5.35 34.24
C PHE A 253 2.98 5.09 35.69
N GLY A 254 3.91 4.70 36.56
CA GLY A 254 3.61 4.45 37.95
C GLY A 254 2.58 3.31 38.13
N LYS A 255 1.46 3.63 38.74
CA LYS A 255 0.34 2.70 38.96
C LYS A 255 -0.55 2.51 37.71
N THR A 256 -0.46 3.42 36.74
CA THR A 256 -1.24 3.34 35.51
C THR A 256 -0.66 2.27 34.58
N ALA A 257 -1.53 1.52 33.92
CA ALA A 257 -1.08 0.54 32.93
C ALA A 257 -0.32 1.22 31.79
N VAL A 258 0.71 0.56 31.27
CA VAL A 258 1.48 1.04 30.13
C VAL A 258 0.60 1.04 28.90
N SER A 259 0.60 2.11 28.16
CA SER A 259 -0.17 2.30 26.93
C SER A 259 0.70 2.82 25.81
N ASP A 260 0.39 2.41 24.60
CA ASP A 260 0.89 3.08 23.41
C ASP A 260 0.34 4.52 23.39
N ILE A 261 1.24 5.47 23.20
CA ILE A 261 0.89 6.89 23.15
C ILE A 261 0.93 7.34 21.69
N THR A 262 -0.22 7.34 21.07
CA THR A 262 -0.37 7.76 19.66
C THR A 262 -0.53 9.26 19.52
N SER A 263 -0.98 9.93 20.56
CA SER A 263 -1.17 11.38 20.55
C SER A 263 -0.97 12.00 21.92
N PHE A 264 -0.46 13.20 21.89
CA PHE A 264 -0.32 14.06 23.05
C PHE A 264 -0.41 15.54 22.64
N VAL A 265 -0.67 16.40 23.58
CA VAL A 265 -0.66 17.84 23.40
C VAL A 265 -0.08 18.52 24.65
N GLU A 266 0.67 19.59 24.46
CA GLU A 266 1.18 20.41 25.54
C GLU A 266 0.17 21.49 25.91
N LEU A 267 -0.03 21.67 27.20
CA LEU A 267 -0.84 22.74 27.75
C LEU A 267 0.02 24.01 27.95
N PRO A 268 -0.60 25.21 28.06
CA PRO A 268 0.15 26.47 28.18
C PRO A 268 1.13 26.57 29.37
N ASP A 269 0.90 25.81 30.43
CA ASP A 269 1.76 25.76 31.61
C ASP A 269 2.89 24.71 31.53
N GLY A 270 2.99 24.00 30.41
CA GLY A 270 4.02 22.99 30.18
C GLY A 270 3.62 21.57 30.57
N LYS A 271 2.44 21.36 31.17
CA LYS A 271 1.90 20.01 31.35
C LYS A 271 1.57 19.38 29.99
N VAL A 272 1.54 18.06 29.94
CA VAL A 272 1.21 17.34 28.73
C VAL A 272 0.01 16.43 28.98
N VAL A 273 -0.94 16.42 28.08
CA VAL A 273 -2.05 15.48 28.06
C VAL A 273 -1.82 14.46 26.96
N SER A 274 -1.92 13.18 27.28
CA SER A 274 -1.82 12.09 26.31
C SER A 274 -3.08 11.23 26.29
N GLY A 275 -3.37 10.61 25.15
CA GLY A 275 -4.42 9.61 25.02
C GLY A 275 -3.95 8.22 25.41
N THR A 276 -4.90 7.35 25.76
CA THR A 276 -4.64 5.93 26.04
C THR A 276 -5.37 5.03 25.06
N GLU A 277 -4.99 3.75 25.02
CA GLU A 277 -5.67 2.73 24.21
C GLU A 277 -7.09 2.40 24.70
N TRP A 278 -7.35 2.61 26.00
CA TRP A 278 -8.68 2.39 26.59
C TRP A 278 -9.58 3.62 26.60
N GLY A 279 -9.11 4.72 26.04
CA GLY A 279 -9.92 5.92 25.81
C GLY A 279 -9.86 7.00 26.88
N ASN A 280 -9.15 6.80 27.99
CA ASN A 280 -8.90 7.84 28.97
C ASN A 280 -7.75 8.77 28.58
N LEU A 281 -7.67 9.91 29.25
CA LEU A 281 -6.59 10.89 29.08
C LEU A 281 -5.68 10.85 30.29
N LEU A 282 -4.39 11.02 30.07
CA LEU A 282 -3.37 11.11 31.12
C LEU A 282 -2.80 12.51 31.16
N LEU A 283 -2.84 13.13 32.34
CA LEU A 283 -2.18 14.41 32.58
C LEU A 283 -0.79 14.18 33.16
N TRP A 284 0.23 14.65 32.45
CA TRP A 284 1.63 14.51 32.79
C TRP A 284 2.20 15.83 33.37
N GLU A 285 2.86 15.73 34.48
CA GLU A 285 3.59 16.84 35.11
C GLU A 285 4.95 16.35 35.63
N GLY A 286 6.04 16.96 35.17
CA GLY A 286 7.39 16.60 35.58
C GLY A 286 7.82 15.17 35.25
N GLY A 287 7.30 14.59 34.17
CA GLY A 287 7.58 13.22 33.74
C GLY A 287 6.80 12.14 34.47
N LEU A 288 5.86 12.52 35.32
CA LEU A 288 4.97 11.60 36.04
C LEU A 288 3.52 11.86 35.66
N ILE A 289 2.69 10.81 35.75
CA ILE A 289 1.24 10.95 35.59
C ILE A 289 0.70 11.57 36.86
N LYS A 290 0.12 12.78 36.73
CA LYS A 290 -0.55 13.46 37.81
C LYS A 290 -1.91 12.85 38.09
N VAL A 291 -2.74 12.74 37.07
CA VAL A 291 -4.08 12.14 37.12
C VAL A 291 -4.44 11.44 35.80
N GLU A 292 -5.36 10.51 35.91
CA GLU A 292 -6.05 9.92 34.75
C GLU A 292 -7.47 10.50 34.67
N LEU A 293 -7.83 11.02 33.50
CA LEU A 293 -9.10 11.71 33.25
C LEU A 293 -10.08 10.73 32.59
N CYS A 294 -11.28 10.67 33.11
CA CYS A 294 -12.40 9.89 32.56
C CYS A 294 -13.70 10.71 32.58
N GLN A 295 -14.74 10.18 31.97
CA GLN A 295 -16.08 10.78 32.07
C GLN A 295 -16.75 10.44 33.40
N VAL A 296 -17.78 11.22 33.75
CA VAL A 296 -18.64 10.97 34.90
C VAL A 296 -19.20 9.54 34.88
N GLY A 297 -19.18 8.88 36.02
CA GLY A 297 -19.53 7.48 36.15
C GLY A 297 -18.40 6.52 35.75
N ARG A 298 -17.17 7.02 35.74
CA ARG A 298 -15.95 6.26 35.39
C ARG A 298 -15.98 5.66 33.99
N LYS A 299 -16.72 6.27 33.08
CA LYS A 299 -16.74 5.91 31.68
C LYS A 299 -15.47 6.43 30.99
N PRO A 300 -14.93 5.74 29.99
CA PRO A 300 -13.81 6.28 29.22
C PRO A 300 -14.21 7.53 28.45
N CYS A 301 -13.25 8.43 28.24
CA CYS A 301 -13.46 9.63 27.42
C CYS A 301 -13.83 9.31 25.98
N HIS A 302 -13.35 8.16 25.48
CA HIS A 302 -13.69 7.58 24.19
C HIS A 302 -13.85 6.06 24.34
N GLU A 303 -14.72 5.47 23.54
CA GLU A 303 -14.89 4.03 23.45
C GLU A 303 -13.81 3.42 22.55
N GLY A 304 -12.58 3.36 23.04
CA GLY A 304 -11.42 2.90 22.29
C GLY A 304 -10.28 3.90 22.28
N PRO A 305 -9.23 3.66 21.48
CA PRO A 305 -8.05 4.49 21.47
C PRO A 305 -8.34 5.95 21.14
N VAL A 306 -7.67 6.84 21.86
CA VAL A 306 -7.64 8.27 21.54
C VAL A 306 -6.61 8.50 20.45
N SER A 307 -7.05 8.92 19.28
CA SER A 307 -6.19 9.05 18.10
C SER A 307 -5.40 10.35 18.10
N GLN A 308 -6.02 11.44 18.57
CA GLN A 308 -5.40 12.76 18.59
C GLN A 308 -5.94 13.62 19.71
N LEU A 309 -5.08 14.49 20.21
CA LEU A 309 -5.40 15.59 21.12
C LEU A 309 -4.95 16.89 20.50
N VAL A 310 -5.78 17.90 20.56
CA VAL A 310 -5.50 19.24 20.03
C VAL A 310 -5.90 20.29 21.06
N PHE A 311 -5.00 21.24 21.28
CA PHE A 311 -5.30 22.44 22.04
C PHE A 311 -5.36 23.63 21.09
N ASP A 312 -6.52 24.26 20.99
CA ASP A 312 -6.76 25.36 20.06
C ASP A 312 -7.66 26.41 20.69
N GLU A 313 -7.24 27.68 20.62
CA GLU A 313 -7.97 28.86 21.11
C GLU A 313 -8.52 28.70 22.55
N GLY A 314 -7.74 28.06 23.42
CA GLY A 314 -8.10 27.84 24.82
C GLY A 314 -9.00 26.64 25.11
N GLU A 315 -9.28 25.82 24.10
CA GLU A 315 -10.10 24.64 24.22
C GLU A 315 -9.31 23.35 23.91
N LEU A 316 -9.59 22.30 24.64
CA LEU A 316 -9.00 20.98 24.43
C LEU A 316 -9.96 20.08 23.65
N TYR A 317 -9.49 19.57 22.53
CA TYR A 317 -10.23 18.60 21.72
C TYR A 317 -9.59 17.23 21.80
N SER A 318 -10.39 16.17 21.95
CA SER A 318 -9.96 14.79 21.81
C SER A 318 -10.67 14.13 20.65
N VAL A 319 -9.94 13.38 19.86
CA VAL A 319 -10.41 12.64 18.67
C VAL A 319 -10.24 11.17 18.93
N GLY A 320 -11.30 10.40 18.80
CA GLY A 320 -11.31 8.97 19.08
C GLY A 320 -11.56 8.10 17.86
N LYS A 321 -11.09 6.87 17.93
CA LYS A 321 -11.44 5.82 16.94
C LYS A 321 -12.90 5.38 17.00
N ASP A 322 -13.66 5.85 17.98
CA ASP A 322 -15.10 5.69 18.10
C ASP A 322 -15.90 6.67 17.19
N GLY A 323 -15.23 7.49 16.41
CA GLY A 323 -15.87 8.46 15.50
C GLY A 323 -16.40 9.71 16.19
N VAL A 324 -15.96 9.99 17.40
CA VAL A 324 -16.39 11.11 18.20
C VAL A 324 -15.26 12.12 18.40
N ILE A 325 -15.60 13.40 18.29
CA ILE A 325 -14.74 14.51 18.69
C ILE A 325 -15.38 15.16 19.90
N ARG A 326 -14.64 15.26 21.01
CA ARG A 326 -15.10 15.90 22.24
C ARG A 326 -14.29 17.13 22.57
N MET A 327 -14.96 18.17 22.99
CA MET A 327 -14.38 19.40 23.50
C MET A 327 -14.46 19.41 25.03
N TRP A 328 -13.32 19.61 25.67
CA TRP A 328 -13.20 19.57 27.12
C TRP A 328 -12.88 20.95 27.66
N ASN A 329 -13.36 21.25 28.84
CA ASN A 329 -13.02 22.48 29.53
C ASN A 329 -11.54 22.43 29.96
N PHE A 330 -10.72 23.32 29.40
CA PHE A 330 -9.30 23.40 29.68
C PHE A 330 -9.01 23.59 31.17
N GLU A 331 -9.76 24.47 31.86
CA GLU A 331 -9.54 24.77 33.29
C GLU A 331 -9.73 23.53 34.17
N VAL A 332 -10.69 22.68 33.84
CA VAL A 332 -10.92 21.41 34.55
C VAL A 332 -9.76 20.46 34.37
N VAL A 333 -9.22 20.37 33.17
CA VAL A 333 -8.07 19.50 32.88
C VAL A 333 -6.81 20.06 33.53
N ASP A 334 -6.56 21.34 33.41
CA ASP A 334 -5.34 21.98 33.88
C ASP A 334 -5.24 21.98 35.41
N THR A 335 -6.34 22.18 36.10
CA THR A 335 -6.42 22.19 37.58
C THR A 335 -6.73 20.82 38.19
N ALA A 336 -6.84 19.77 37.38
CA ALA A 336 -7.15 18.42 37.88
C ALA A 336 -6.08 17.96 38.88
N ASP A 337 -6.54 17.42 40.00
CA ASP A 337 -5.69 16.89 41.07
C ASP A 337 -6.37 15.69 41.72
N HIS A 338 -5.63 14.92 42.48
CA HIS A 338 -6.09 13.72 43.16
C HIS A 338 -7.33 14.00 44.03
N VAL A 339 -8.40 13.27 43.78
CA VAL A 339 -9.62 13.28 44.57
C VAL A 339 -9.63 12.09 45.54
N ASP A 340 -9.07 10.98 45.10
CA ASP A 340 -8.96 9.71 45.85
C ASP A 340 -7.66 8.95 45.52
N ASP A 341 -7.46 7.78 46.14
CA ASP A 341 -6.27 6.96 45.93
C ASP A 341 -6.21 6.29 44.58
N THR A 342 -7.27 6.36 43.78
CA THR A 342 -7.33 5.75 42.42
C THR A 342 -6.61 6.58 41.38
N GLY A 343 -6.43 7.88 41.63
CA GLY A 343 -5.85 8.81 40.64
C GLY A 343 -6.78 9.15 39.47
N LEU A 344 -8.03 8.72 39.51
CA LEU A 344 -9.05 9.01 38.50
C LEU A 344 -9.76 10.33 38.83
N VAL A 345 -9.89 11.17 37.81
CA VAL A 345 -10.67 12.42 37.88
C VAL A 345 -11.76 12.39 36.85
N GLU A 346 -12.98 12.59 37.27
CA GLU A 346 -14.16 12.62 36.40
C GLU A 346 -14.37 14.02 35.82
N MET A 347 -14.71 14.10 34.54
CA MET A 347 -15.03 15.33 33.84
C MET A 347 -16.13 15.11 32.81
N GLU A 348 -16.80 16.19 32.42
CA GLU A 348 -17.83 16.15 31.37
C GLU A 348 -17.35 16.92 30.14
N PRO A 349 -17.64 16.44 28.92
CA PRO A 349 -17.35 17.19 27.71
C PRO A 349 -18.26 18.41 27.62
N MET A 350 -17.73 19.54 27.21
CA MET A 350 -18.52 20.76 26.94
C MET A 350 -19.38 20.58 25.69
N ASN A 351 -18.84 19.97 24.68
CA ASN A 351 -19.48 19.65 23.41
C ASN A 351 -18.93 18.34 22.86
N GLU A 352 -19.74 17.71 22.05
CA GLU A 352 -19.33 16.52 21.31
C GLU A 352 -19.91 16.53 19.90
N LEU A 353 -19.15 15.96 18.95
CA LEU A 353 -19.57 15.74 17.58
C LEU A 353 -19.36 14.26 17.24
N TRP A 354 -20.45 13.59 16.95
CA TRP A 354 -20.44 12.22 16.48
C TRP A 354 -20.62 12.18 14.95
N LEU A 355 -19.68 11.61 14.24
CA LEU A 355 -19.71 11.59 12.78
C LEU A 355 -20.47 10.41 12.19
N GLY A 356 -20.57 9.29 12.91
CA GLY A 356 -21.33 8.14 12.46
C GLY A 356 -20.85 6.82 13.05
N LYS A 357 -21.68 5.79 12.90
CA LYS A 357 -21.48 4.48 13.52
C LYS A 357 -20.19 3.75 13.07
N ASN A 358 -19.80 3.90 11.82
CA ASN A 358 -18.65 3.19 11.24
C ASN A 358 -17.51 4.16 10.90
N VAL A 359 -17.44 5.28 11.57
CA VAL A 359 -16.40 6.28 11.41
C VAL A 359 -15.34 6.07 12.47
N SER A 360 -14.10 5.98 12.06
CA SER A 360 -12.93 5.86 12.94
C SER A 360 -11.92 6.94 12.58
N LEU A 361 -11.81 7.95 13.42
CA LEU A 361 -10.99 9.12 13.15
C LEU A 361 -9.53 8.87 13.56
N ASN A 362 -8.60 9.26 12.71
CA ASN A 362 -7.17 9.19 12.97
C ASN A 362 -6.54 10.54 13.28
N PHE A 363 -6.92 11.56 12.54
CA PHE A 363 -6.24 12.84 12.57
C PHE A 363 -7.17 13.95 12.09
N MET A 364 -7.01 15.15 12.63
CA MET A 364 -7.65 16.35 12.12
C MET A 364 -6.70 17.55 12.13
N THR A 365 -6.92 18.48 11.23
CA THR A 365 -6.13 19.71 11.12
C THR A 365 -7.03 20.89 10.81
N LYS A 366 -6.70 22.06 11.37
CA LYS A 366 -7.44 23.30 11.20
C LYS A 366 -6.92 24.10 10.02
N ILE A 367 -7.82 24.73 9.30
CA ILE A 367 -7.51 25.70 8.27
C ILE A 367 -8.52 26.84 8.28
N LEU A 368 -8.10 28.02 7.86
CA LEU A 368 -8.98 29.17 7.64
C LEU A 368 -9.44 29.18 6.17
N ASP A 369 -10.74 29.13 5.96
CA ASP A 369 -11.36 29.30 4.65
C ASP A 369 -12.20 30.58 4.68
N HIS A 370 -11.82 31.61 3.94
CA HIS A 370 -12.46 32.93 3.98
C HIS A 370 -12.66 33.50 5.40
N ASP A 371 -11.61 33.43 6.20
CA ASP A 371 -11.56 33.85 7.62
C ASP A 371 -12.48 33.05 8.56
N GLN A 372 -13.08 31.96 8.10
CA GLN A 372 -13.80 31.02 8.93
C GLN A 372 -12.95 29.78 9.24
N PRO A 373 -12.89 29.34 10.50
CA PRO A 373 -12.15 28.14 10.86
C PRO A 373 -12.94 26.88 10.49
N PHE A 374 -12.31 26.02 9.69
CA PHE A 374 -12.79 24.68 9.42
C PHE A 374 -11.72 23.65 9.80
N TRP A 375 -12.19 22.46 10.13
CA TRP A 375 -11.33 21.33 10.40
C TRP A 375 -11.51 20.28 9.31
N TYR A 376 -10.39 19.69 8.91
CA TYR A 376 -10.41 18.53 8.03
C TYR A 376 -9.94 17.32 8.81
N ALA A 377 -10.71 16.24 8.77
CA ALA A 377 -10.46 15.02 9.51
C ALA A 377 -10.29 13.82 8.59
N GLN A 378 -9.34 12.99 8.97
CA GLN A 378 -9.02 11.73 8.33
C GLN A 378 -9.78 10.60 9.01
N ASP A 379 -10.51 9.83 8.20
CA ASP A 379 -11.30 8.68 8.61
C ASP A 379 -10.72 7.39 8.02
N THR A 380 -10.54 6.37 8.85
CA THR A 380 -10.04 5.06 8.40
C THR A 380 -11.02 4.32 7.48
N SER A 381 -12.25 4.77 7.36
CA SER A 381 -13.20 4.27 6.36
C SER A 381 -12.98 4.81 4.94
N GLY A 382 -11.93 5.61 4.74
CA GLY A 382 -11.53 6.16 3.44
C GLY A 382 -12.08 7.55 3.13
N ALA A 383 -12.74 8.19 4.10
CA ALA A 383 -13.30 9.53 3.93
C ALA A 383 -12.38 10.62 4.48
N ILE A 384 -12.44 11.79 3.87
CA ILE A 384 -11.93 13.04 4.41
C ILE A 384 -13.13 13.94 4.71
N TRP A 385 -13.23 14.38 5.96
CA TRP A 385 -14.33 15.18 6.45
C TRP A 385 -13.96 16.65 6.55
N LYS A 386 -14.88 17.52 6.19
CA LYS A 386 -14.86 18.94 6.54
C LYS A 386 -15.80 19.17 7.72
N LEU A 387 -15.28 19.73 8.80
CA LEU A 387 -15.95 19.87 10.08
C LEU A 387 -15.96 21.33 10.52
N ASP A 388 -17.07 21.73 11.13
CA ASP A 388 -17.24 22.98 11.85
C ASP A 388 -17.33 22.65 13.35
N LEU A 389 -16.32 23.00 14.12
CA LEU A 389 -16.25 22.78 15.57
C LEU A 389 -16.57 24.03 16.40
N THR A 390 -17.29 25.00 15.84
CA THR A 390 -17.72 26.20 16.57
C THR A 390 -18.86 25.93 17.56
N PHE A 391 -19.59 24.82 17.35
CA PHE A 391 -20.76 24.41 18.17
C PHE A 391 -21.75 25.53 18.42
N SER A 392 -21.94 26.43 17.47
CA SER A 392 -22.88 27.51 17.49
C SER A 392 -24.22 27.12 16.85
N ASN A 393 -25.26 27.96 16.98
CA ASN A 393 -26.54 27.76 16.30
C ASN A 393 -26.44 27.81 14.77
N MET A 394 -25.34 28.29 14.24
CA MET A 394 -25.02 28.37 12.80
C MET A 394 -23.96 27.36 12.35
N THR A 395 -23.70 26.34 13.16
CA THR A 395 -22.70 25.30 12.86
C THR A 395 -23.12 24.52 11.61
N HIS A 396 -22.18 24.39 10.69
CA HIS A 396 -22.36 23.60 9.48
C HIS A 396 -22.32 22.11 9.84
N ASN A 397 -23.13 21.32 9.16
CA ASN A 397 -23.11 19.88 9.31
C ASN A 397 -21.79 19.30 8.78
N PRO A 398 -21.29 18.20 9.36
CA PRO A 398 -20.13 17.49 8.82
C PRO A 398 -20.36 17.06 7.35
N GLU A 399 -19.36 17.31 6.52
CA GLU A 399 -19.40 16.99 5.09
C GLU A 399 -18.24 16.08 4.72
N ARG A 400 -18.53 15.00 3.99
CA ARG A 400 -17.49 14.19 3.35
C ARG A 400 -17.05 14.87 2.05
N VAL A 401 -15.87 15.44 2.05
CA VAL A 401 -15.32 16.11 0.86
C VAL A 401 -14.69 15.15 -0.12
N CYS A 402 -14.21 14.02 0.38
CA CYS A 402 -13.65 12.92 -0.42
C CYS A 402 -14.08 11.59 0.19
N THR A 403 -14.35 10.61 -0.66
CA THR A 403 -14.59 9.23 -0.27
C THR A 403 -13.78 8.29 -1.16
N PHE A 404 -13.03 7.38 -0.54
CA PHE A 404 -12.18 6.40 -1.21
C PHE A 404 -12.41 5.02 -0.61
N HIS A 405 -11.81 3.99 -1.20
CA HIS A 405 -11.76 2.69 -0.54
C HIS A 405 -11.01 2.75 0.79
N SER A 406 -11.52 2.00 1.75
CA SER A 406 -10.84 1.76 3.02
C SER A 406 -9.88 0.60 2.88
N GLY A 407 -8.58 0.91 2.90
CA GLY A 407 -7.54 -0.09 2.84
C GLY A 407 -7.26 -0.65 1.43
N ARG A 408 -6.77 -1.86 1.40
CA ARG A 408 -6.26 -2.52 0.20
C ARG A 408 -7.34 -2.73 -0.87
N ILE A 409 -7.02 -2.36 -2.10
CA ILE A 409 -7.87 -2.69 -3.26
C ILE A 409 -7.70 -4.18 -3.57
N GLU A 410 -8.80 -4.93 -3.60
CA GLU A 410 -8.77 -6.36 -3.87
C GLU A 410 -8.82 -6.70 -5.36
N ALA A 411 -9.60 -5.98 -6.13
CA ALA A 411 -9.72 -6.22 -7.55
C ALA A 411 -10.10 -4.96 -8.32
N ILE A 412 -9.70 -4.93 -9.58
CA ILE A 412 -10.01 -3.88 -10.53
C ILE A 412 -10.37 -4.48 -11.89
N GLY A 413 -11.28 -3.84 -12.59
CA GLY A 413 -11.64 -4.18 -13.96
C GLY A 413 -11.95 -2.93 -14.77
N VAL A 414 -11.73 -3.01 -16.09
CA VAL A 414 -11.95 -1.91 -17.03
C VAL A 414 -12.98 -2.33 -18.07
N SER A 415 -13.87 -1.42 -18.43
CA SER A 415 -14.86 -1.63 -19.48
C SER A 415 -14.18 -1.93 -20.84
N PRO A 416 -14.71 -2.86 -21.64
CA PRO A 416 -14.17 -3.17 -22.96
C PRO A 416 -14.43 -2.08 -24.02
N PHE A 417 -15.25 -1.08 -23.74
CA PHE A 417 -15.63 -0.04 -24.71
C PHE A 417 -15.52 1.40 -24.21
N THR A 418 -15.60 1.61 -22.90
CA THR A 418 -15.70 2.94 -22.33
C THR A 418 -14.57 3.22 -21.36
N CYS A 419 -14.39 4.48 -20.96
CA CYS A 419 -13.40 4.89 -19.98
C CYS A 419 -13.89 4.66 -18.54
N LEU A 420 -14.61 3.56 -18.31
CA LEU A 420 -15.06 3.16 -16.98
C LEU A 420 -14.16 2.12 -16.38
N MET A 421 -13.88 2.26 -15.10
CA MET A 421 -13.28 1.22 -14.29
C MET A 421 -14.12 0.94 -13.04
N ALA A 422 -14.10 -0.29 -12.60
CA ALA A 422 -14.73 -0.71 -11.36
C ALA A 422 -13.68 -1.29 -10.42
N THR A 423 -13.80 -0.99 -9.15
CA THR A 423 -12.92 -1.48 -8.10
C THR A 423 -13.72 -2.02 -6.93
N THR A 424 -13.17 -2.98 -6.23
CA THR A 424 -13.75 -3.53 -5.01
C THR A 424 -12.66 -3.75 -3.95
N ALA A 425 -13.06 -3.66 -2.70
CA ALA A 425 -12.20 -3.88 -1.55
C ALA A 425 -12.98 -4.57 -0.42
N LEU A 426 -12.28 -4.96 0.63
CA LEU A 426 -12.90 -5.57 1.83
C LEU A 426 -13.74 -4.58 2.65
N ASP A 427 -13.74 -3.31 2.30
CA ASP A 427 -14.63 -2.29 2.86
C ASP A 427 -16.11 -2.46 2.46
N ARG A 428 -16.44 -3.54 1.77
CA ARG A 428 -17.79 -3.91 1.28
C ARG A 428 -18.32 -3.02 0.17
N SER A 429 -17.49 -2.21 -0.44
CA SER A 429 -17.88 -1.30 -1.51
C SER A 429 -17.41 -1.77 -2.89
N VAL A 430 -18.22 -1.48 -3.88
CA VAL A 430 -17.88 -1.50 -5.31
C VAL A 430 -18.00 -0.06 -5.81
N ARG A 431 -16.93 0.44 -6.43
CA ARG A 431 -16.84 1.81 -6.90
C ARG A 431 -16.65 1.85 -8.39
N ILE A 432 -17.35 2.77 -9.03
CA ILE A 432 -17.27 3.01 -10.47
C ILE A 432 -16.65 4.38 -10.68
N TYR A 433 -15.59 4.41 -11.48
CA TYR A 433 -14.88 5.63 -11.85
C TYR A 433 -14.89 5.82 -13.35
N ASP A 434 -14.93 7.09 -13.75
CA ASP A 434 -14.61 7.50 -15.12
C ASP A 434 -13.20 8.05 -15.15
N PHE A 435 -12.26 7.28 -15.70
CA PHE A 435 -10.86 7.71 -15.80
C PHE A 435 -10.59 8.66 -16.98
N GLY A 436 -11.56 8.87 -17.84
CA GLY A 436 -11.53 9.92 -18.86
C GLY A 436 -11.71 11.31 -18.25
N SER A 437 -12.73 11.48 -17.41
CA SER A 437 -13.04 12.73 -16.71
C SER A 437 -12.43 12.83 -15.31
N ASN A 438 -11.72 11.79 -14.85
CA ASN A 438 -11.16 11.69 -13.50
C ASN A 438 -12.18 11.86 -12.37
N SER A 439 -13.35 11.26 -12.50
CA SER A 439 -14.45 11.37 -11.54
C SER A 439 -14.91 10.02 -11.02
N GLN A 440 -15.36 10.00 -9.77
CA GLN A 440 -16.08 8.86 -9.19
C GLN A 440 -17.56 9.00 -9.52
N LEU A 441 -18.12 8.00 -10.20
CA LEU A 441 -19.50 8.03 -10.67
C LEU A 441 -20.47 7.42 -9.67
N SER A 442 -20.10 6.33 -9.02
CA SER A 442 -20.99 5.60 -8.13
C SER A 442 -20.25 4.79 -7.09
N VAL A 443 -20.90 4.59 -5.95
CA VAL A 443 -20.46 3.71 -4.86
C VAL A 443 -21.65 2.89 -4.43
N ILE A 444 -21.51 1.58 -4.35
CA ILE A 444 -22.49 0.69 -3.77
C ILE A 444 -21.84 -0.13 -2.65
N LYS A 445 -22.55 -0.30 -1.53
CA LYS A 445 -22.11 -1.11 -0.41
C LYS A 445 -22.93 -2.39 -0.29
N PHE A 446 -22.25 -3.47 -0.01
CA PHE A 446 -22.81 -4.79 0.22
C PHE A 446 -22.59 -5.26 1.66
N ASN A 447 -23.14 -6.42 2.01
CA ASN A 447 -23.00 -6.97 3.36
C ASN A 447 -21.63 -7.63 3.60
N GLN A 448 -20.90 -7.96 2.53
CA GLN A 448 -19.58 -8.62 2.58
C GLN A 448 -18.57 -7.89 1.71
N GLY A 449 -17.30 -8.07 2.03
CA GLY A 449 -16.20 -7.50 1.25
C GLY A 449 -16.07 -8.13 -0.13
N GLY A 450 -15.86 -7.32 -1.15
CA GLY A 450 -15.55 -7.77 -2.50
C GLY A 450 -14.12 -8.31 -2.58
N THR A 451 -13.95 -9.43 -3.25
CA THR A 451 -12.66 -10.13 -3.36
C THR A 451 -12.21 -10.37 -4.79
N ALA A 452 -13.13 -10.32 -5.74
CA ALA A 452 -12.85 -10.49 -7.16
C ALA A 452 -13.80 -9.64 -8.00
N LEU A 453 -13.34 -9.21 -9.16
CA LEU A 453 -14.14 -8.39 -10.06
C LEU A 453 -13.69 -8.62 -11.50
N THR A 454 -14.63 -8.70 -12.43
CA THR A 454 -14.36 -8.72 -13.87
C THR A 454 -15.48 -8.02 -14.64
N TRP A 455 -15.11 -7.30 -15.67
CA TRP A 455 -16.05 -6.78 -16.65
C TRP A 455 -16.41 -7.86 -17.67
N ALA A 456 -17.66 -7.92 -18.04
CA ALA A 456 -18.07 -8.78 -19.12
C ALA A 456 -17.39 -8.34 -20.43
N PRO A 457 -16.86 -9.29 -21.24
CA PRO A 457 -16.26 -8.94 -22.52
C PRO A 457 -17.30 -8.39 -23.50
N ALA A 458 -16.83 -7.74 -24.53
CA ALA A 458 -17.65 -7.15 -25.58
C ALA A 458 -18.66 -8.11 -26.21
N VAL A 459 -18.28 -9.38 -26.36
CA VAL A 459 -19.14 -10.44 -26.92
C VAL A 459 -20.36 -10.72 -26.02
N VAL A 460 -20.18 -10.61 -24.69
CA VAL A 460 -21.25 -10.85 -23.71
C VAL A 460 -22.15 -9.62 -23.56
N ASN A 461 -21.53 -8.45 -23.42
CA ASN A 461 -22.24 -7.21 -23.26
C ASN A 461 -21.67 -6.13 -24.19
N PRO A 462 -22.27 -5.93 -25.37
CA PRO A 462 -21.82 -4.92 -26.33
C PRO A 462 -21.90 -3.50 -25.81
N GLU A 463 -22.69 -3.28 -24.77
CA GLU A 463 -22.90 -1.95 -24.17
C GLU A 463 -21.82 -1.59 -23.15
N GLY A 464 -21.05 -2.57 -22.66
CA GLY A 464 -19.89 -2.36 -21.80
C GLY A 464 -20.19 -1.96 -20.38
N GLY A 465 -21.38 -2.27 -19.86
CA GLY A 465 -21.81 -1.91 -18.51
C GLY A 465 -22.02 -3.08 -17.54
N LEU A 466 -21.73 -4.30 -17.94
CA LEU A 466 -21.99 -5.50 -17.13
C LEU A 466 -20.73 -5.94 -16.37
N ILE A 467 -20.86 -6.10 -15.06
CA ILE A 467 -19.75 -6.43 -14.17
C ILE A 467 -20.13 -7.62 -13.29
N ALA A 468 -19.21 -8.56 -13.13
CA ALA A 468 -19.31 -9.62 -12.14
C ALA A 468 -18.39 -9.32 -10.96
N VAL A 469 -18.91 -9.45 -9.75
CA VAL A 469 -18.17 -9.22 -8.50
C VAL A 469 -18.31 -10.43 -7.59
N GLY A 470 -17.20 -10.95 -7.08
CA GLY A 470 -17.13 -12.03 -6.10
C GLY A 470 -16.89 -11.47 -4.69
N PHE A 471 -17.39 -12.18 -3.69
CA PHE A 471 -17.39 -11.75 -2.29
C PHE A 471 -16.79 -12.78 -1.34
N GLU A 472 -16.48 -12.35 -0.12
CA GLU A 472 -15.86 -13.18 0.92
C GLU A 472 -16.73 -14.38 1.34
N ASP A 473 -18.04 -14.26 1.24
CA ASP A 473 -19.00 -15.30 1.62
C ASP A 473 -19.30 -16.31 0.51
N GLY A 474 -18.61 -16.20 -0.61
CA GLY A 474 -18.79 -17.08 -1.78
C GLY A 474 -19.89 -16.64 -2.73
N LEU A 475 -20.53 -15.51 -2.49
CA LEU A 475 -21.52 -14.92 -3.39
C LEU A 475 -20.86 -14.27 -4.62
N VAL A 476 -21.55 -14.34 -5.73
CA VAL A 476 -21.23 -13.62 -6.96
C VAL A 476 -22.44 -12.78 -7.35
N ARG A 477 -22.21 -11.50 -7.60
CA ARG A 477 -23.26 -10.57 -8.06
C ARG A 477 -22.95 -10.09 -9.46
N ILE A 478 -23.95 -10.09 -10.30
CA ILE A 478 -23.89 -9.49 -11.64
C ILE A 478 -24.59 -8.15 -11.56
N ILE A 479 -23.86 -7.10 -11.84
CA ILE A 479 -24.35 -5.72 -11.76
C ILE A 479 -24.27 -5.03 -13.11
N GLU A 480 -25.18 -4.11 -13.35
CA GLU A 480 -25.19 -3.25 -14.54
C GLU A 480 -25.01 -1.78 -14.13
N VAL A 481 -24.22 -1.06 -14.89
CA VAL A 481 -23.98 0.37 -14.70
C VAL A 481 -24.70 1.19 -15.74
N TYR A 482 -25.49 2.17 -15.33
CA TYR A 482 -26.26 3.05 -16.18
C TYR A 482 -25.91 4.52 -15.98
N ASP A 483 -25.91 5.29 -17.07
CA ASP A 483 -25.77 6.74 -17.00
C ASP A 483 -27.13 7.38 -16.66
N PRO A 484 -27.26 8.06 -15.50
CA PRO A 484 -28.52 8.71 -15.13
C PRO A 484 -28.96 9.82 -16.08
N LYS A 485 -28.02 10.41 -16.84
CA LYS A 485 -28.33 11.43 -17.85
C LYS A 485 -29.16 10.89 -19.01
N LEU A 486 -29.09 9.57 -19.25
CA LEU A 486 -29.82 8.87 -20.29
C LEU A 486 -31.14 8.28 -19.78
N LEU A 487 -31.42 8.38 -18.47
CA LEU A 487 -32.66 7.90 -17.88
C LEU A 487 -33.80 8.90 -18.12
N PRO A 488 -34.96 8.45 -18.58
CA PRO A 488 -36.13 9.31 -18.64
C PRO A 488 -36.59 9.68 -17.22
N ASN A 489 -36.83 10.95 -16.95
CA ASN A 489 -37.37 11.51 -15.69
C ASN A 489 -36.42 11.66 -14.51
N CYS A 490 -35.15 11.95 -14.74
CA CYS A 490 -34.17 12.27 -13.65
C CYS A 490 -34.14 13.77 -13.31
N GLU A 491 -35.30 14.44 -13.19
CA GLU A 491 -35.36 15.81 -12.68
C GLU A 491 -34.97 15.84 -11.19
N GLY A 492 -33.83 16.42 -10.85
CA GLY A 492 -33.34 16.65 -9.49
C GLY A 492 -32.21 15.78 -8.96
N GLN A 493 -31.68 14.86 -9.73
CA GLN A 493 -30.46 14.11 -9.36
C GLN A 493 -29.20 14.82 -9.85
N ALA A 494 -28.09 14.69 -9.09
CA ALA A 494 -26.80 15.21 -9.49
C ALA A 494 -26.41 14.63 -10.87
N LYS A 495 -26.12 15.49 -11.84
CA LYS A 495 -25.87 15.13 -13.25
C LYS A 495 -24.57 14.32 -13.47
N GLU A 496 -23.88 13.95 -12.40
CA GLU A 496 -22.52 13.37 -12.44
C GLU A 496 -22.44 11.95 -11.86
N THR A 497 -23.56 11.33 -11.50
CA THR A 497 -23.56 9.99 -10.87
C THR A 497 -24.12 8.93 -11.80
N ALA A 498 -23.55 7.74 -11.80
CA ALA A 498 -24.06 6.55 -12.49
C ALA A 498 -24.97 5.73 -11.53
N GLU A 499 -26.01 5.12 -12.07
CA GLU A 499 -26.80 4.12 -11.35
C GLU A 499 -26.19 2.73 -11.52
N ILE A 500 -26.23 1.94 -10.44
CA ILE A 500 -25.87 0.53 -10.45
C ILE A 500 -27.12 -0.27 -10.12
N ASN A 501 -27.45 -1.22 -10.99
CA ASN A 501 -28.55 -2.15 -10.78
C ASN A 501 -28.03 -3.57 -10.58
N LEU A 502 -28.55 -4.27 -9.57
CA LEU A 502 -28.26 -5.67 -9.36
C LEU A 502 -29.09 -6.51 -10.37
N LYS A 503 -28.42 -7.24 -11.25
CA LYS A 503 -29.06 -8.11 -12.23
C LYS A 503 -29.33 -9.51 -11.68
N GLN A 504 -28.35 -10.11 -11.05
CA GLN A 504 -28.43 -11.47 -10.54
C GLN A 504 -27.48 -11.71 -9.37
N VAL A 505 -27.88 -12.57 -8.44
CA VAL A 505 -27.07 -13.04 -7.31
C VAL A 505 -27.08 -14.56 -7.31
N PHE A 506 -25.92 -15.17 -7.11
CA PHE A 506 -25.80 -16.60 -6.90
C PHE A 506 -24.64 -16.93 -5.96
N LYS A 507 -24.75 -18.09 -5.31
CA LYS A 507 -23.74 -18.55 -4.33
C LYS A 507 -23.12 -19.88 -4.78
N PRO A 508 -22.07 -19.84 -5.62
CA PRO A 508 -21.43 -21.06 -6.08
C PRO A 508 -20.44 -21.66 -5.07
N HIS A 509 -20.01 -20.91 -4.07
CA HIS A 509 -18.90 -21.28 -3.21
C HIS A 509 -19.22 -21.16 -1.73
N ALA A 510 -18.51 -21.94 -0.90
CA ALA A 510 -18.59 -21.93 0.55
C ALA A 510 -17.54 -21.03 1.21
N ALA A 511 -16.58 -20.53 0.45
CA ALA A 511 -15.51 -19.63 0.89
C ALA A 511 -15.36 -18.45 -0.10
N ALA A 512 -14.44 -17.55 0.20
CA ALA A 512 -14.23 -16.34 -0.62
C ALA A 512 -13.98 -16.67 -2.10
N VAL A 513 -14.65 -15.94 -2.97
CA VAL A 513 -14.42 -16.00 -4.42
C VAL A 513 -13.11 -15.27 -4.73
N THR A 514 -12.17 -15.96 -5.35
CA THR A 514 -10.82 -15.43 -5.60
C THR A 514 -10.57 -15.06 -7.05
N ALA A 515 -11.34 -15.66 -7.97
CA ALA A 515 -11.18 -15.39 -9.39
C ALA A 515 -12.51 -15.53 -10.15
N LEU A 516 -12.67 -14.69 -11.14
CA LEU A 516 -13.80 -14.69 -12.06
C LEU A 516 -13.26 -14.56 -13.48
N ALA A 517 -13.77 -15.34 -14.40
CA ALA A 517 -13.33 -15.28 -15.80
C ALA A 517 -14.45 -15.65 -16.79
N TYR A 518 -14.62 -14.81 -17.80
CA TYR A 518 -15.46 -15.11 -18.96
C TYR A 518 -14.65 -15.81 -20.05
N GLU A 519 -15.23 -16.82 -20.67
CA GLU A 519 -14.67 -17.44 -21.87
C GLU A 519 -14.62 -16.42 -23.01
N GLN A 520 -13.65 -16.55 -23.88
CA GLN A 520 -13.44 -15.64 -25.02
C GLN A 520 -14.62 -15.59 -26.00
N LYS A 521 -15.33 -16.70 -26.19
CA LYS A 521 -16.53 -16.76 -27.02
C LYS A 521 -17.78 -16.23 -26.31
N GLY A 522 -17.70 -16.03 -24.99
CA GLY A 522 -18.78 -15.51 -24.18
C GLY A 522 -19.87 -16.50 -23.79
N ASP A 523 -19.62 -17.81 -23.97
CA ASP A 523 -20.62 -18.86 -23.70
C ASP A 523 -20.58 -19.36 -22.25
N VAL A 524 -19.42 -19.29 -21.58
CA VAL A 524 -19.18 -19.83 -20.24
C VAL A 524 -18.54 -18.79 -19.33
N PHE A 525 -19.04 -18.76 -18.12
CA PHE A 525 -18.46 -17.97 -17.02
C PHE A 525 -17.96 -18.90 -15.93
N ALA A 526 -16.70 -18.71 -15.52
CA ALA A 526 -16.06 -19.51 -14.47
C ALA A 526 -15.79 -18.69 -13.23
N THR A 527 -16.04 -19.30 -12.06
CA THR A 527 -15.72 -18.72 -10.76
C THR A 527 -14.81 -19.67 -9.98
N GLY A 528 -13.78 -19.14 -9.36
CA GLY A 528 -12.86 -19.88 -8.53
C GLY A 528 -12.86 -19.37 -7.09
N SER A 529 -12.61 -20.26 -6.12
CA SER A 529 -12.66 -19.93 -4.70
C SER A 529 -11.58 -20.61 -3.89
N LYS A 530 -11.39 -20.11 -2.68
CA LYS A 530 -10.57 -20.75 -1.63
C LYS A 530 -11.11 -22.09 -1.16
N ASP A 531 -12.36 -22.42 -1.46
CA ASP A 531 -12.97 -23.74 -1.16
C ASP A 531 -12.46 -24.87 -2.06
N LYS A 532 -11.48 -24.60 -2.91
CA LYS A 532 -10.87 -25.56 -3.85
C LYS A 532 -11.84 -26.06 -4.93
N THR A 533 -12.77 -25.22 -5.34
CA THR A 533 -13.71 -25.51 -6.42
C THR A 533 -13.69 -24.44 -7.50
N VAL A 534 -14.02 -24.83 -8.71
CA VAL A 534 -14.30 -23.96 -9.84
C VAL A 534 -15.69 -24.26 -10.35
N PHE A 535 -16.55 -23.27 -10.36
CA PHE A 535 -17.93 -23.39 -10.80
C PHE A 535 -18.11 -22.74 -12.18
N PHE A 536 -18.92 -23.36 -13.03
CA PHE A 536 -19.20 -22.90 -14.39
C PHE A 536 -20.67 -22.55 -14.56
N PHE A 537 -20.92 -21.47 -15.28
CA PHE A 537 -22.26 -20.96 -15.62
C PHE A 537 -22.38 -20.71 -17.09
N THR A 538 -23.59 -20.85 -17.63
CA THR A 538 -23.94 -20.36 -18.96
C THR A 538 -24.07 -18.86 -18.93
N VAL A 539 -23.69 -18.19 -20.00
CA VAL A 539 -23.80 -16.74 -20.16
C VAL A 539 -24.92 -16.42 -21.14
N GLU A 540 -26.08 -16.18 -20.59
CA GLU A 540 -27.28 -15.73 -21.27
C GLU A 540 -27.87 -14.50 -20.56
N ASP A 541 -29.13 -14.16 -20.79
CA ASP A 541 -29.78 -13.10 -20.00
C ASP A 541 -29.82 -13.42 -18.51
N GLU A 542 -29.90 -14.67 -18.16
CA GLU A 542 -29.80 -15.22 -16.84
C GLU A 542 -28.71 -16.28 -16.80
N TYR A 543 -27.75 -16.15 -15.85
CA TYR A 543 -26.69 -17.15 -15.69
C TYR A 543 -27.25 -18.41 -15.04
N LYS A 544 -27.10 -19.55 -15.72
CA LYS A 544 -27.55 -20.85 -15.24
C LYS A 544 -26.37 -21.74 -14.90
N PRO A 545 -26.42 -22.51 -13.79
CA PRO A 545 -25.32 -23.38 -13.43
C PRO A 545 -25.13 -24.52 -14.46
N ILE A 546 -23.89 -24.75 -14.84
CA ILE A 546 -23.47 -25.94 -15.58
C ILE A 546 -22.98 -26.99 -14.60
N GLY A 547 -22.15 -26.63 -13.65
CA GLY A 547 -21.59 -27.50 -12.64
C GLY A 547 -20.24 -27.03 -12.14
N PHE A 548 -19.64 -27.78 -11.24
CA PHE A 548 -18.36 -27.49 -10.62
C PHE A 548 -17.37 -28.64 -10.69
N ILE A 549 -16.09 -28.33 -10.59
CA ILE A 549 -15.00 -29.28 -10.43
C ILE A 549 -14.24 -28.98 -9.14
N CYS A 550 -13.67 -30.02 -8.55
CA CYS A 550 -12.73 -29.87 -7.45
C CYS A 550 -11.30 -29.76 -7.96
N VAL A 551 -10.51 -28.90 -7.36
CA VAL A 551 -9.09 -28.69 -7.68
C VAL A 551 -8.22 -28.96 -6.45
N PRO A 552 -6.93 -29.28 -6.63
CA PRO A 552 -6.07 -29.69 -5.52
C PRO A 552 -5.74 -28.62 -4.48
N GLY A 553 -5.97 -27.37 -4.79
CA GLY A 553 -5.65 -26.27 -3.89
C GLY A 553 -6.58 -25.08 -4.03
N PRO A 554 -6.48 -24.09 -3.11
CA PRO A 554 -7.23 -22.85 -3.22
C PRO A 554 -6.93 -22.15 -4.54
N VAL A 555 -7.98 -21.71 -5.25
CA VAL A 555 -7.82 -21.04 -6.54
C VAL A 555 -7.24 -19.65 -6.34
N GLN A 556 -6.15 -19.35 -7.03
CA GLN A 556 -5.53 -18.03 -7.06
C GLN A 556 -5.94 -17.21 -8.29
N ALA A 557 -5.96 -17.84 -9.45
CA ALA A 557 -6.30 -17.20 -10.71
C ALA A 557 -6.95 -18.17 -11.69
N LEU A 558 -7.77 -17.62 -12.57
CA LEU A 558 -8.38 -18.32 -13.70
C LEU A 558 -8.01 -17.61 -15.00
N GLN A 559 -7.55 -18.36 -15.97
CA GLN A 559 -7.17 -17.84 -17.29
C GLN A 559 -7.77 -18.72 -18.40
N TRP A 560 -8.67 -18.14 -19.17
CA TRP A 560 -9.13 -18.81 -20.39
C TRP A 560 -8.07 -18.75 -21.49
N SER A 561 -8.04 -19.75 -22.34
CA SER A 561 -7.18 -19.76 -23.51
C SER A 561 -7.51 -18.60 -24.44
N PRO A 562 -6.49 -17.98 -25.09
CA PRO A 562 -6.72 -16.88 -26.02
C PRO A 562 -7.47 -17.36 -27.29
N PRO A 563 -8.08 -16.42 -28.02
CA PRO A 563 -8.81 -16.77 -29.25
C PRO A 563 -7.97 -17.47 -30.34
N SER A 564 -6.65 -17.35 -30.25
CA SER A 564 -5.73 -18.05 -31.17
C SER A 564 -5.66 -19.56 -30.99
N HIS A 565 -6.18 -20.09 -29.88
CA HIS A 565 -6.23 -21.52 -29.62
C HIS A 565 -7.50 -22.12 -30.21
N ASP A 566 -7.39 -23.28 -30.83
CA ASP A 566 -8.53 -23.95 -31.48
C ASP A 566 -9.61 -24.41 -30.51
N LYS A 567 -9.19 -24.79 -29.30
CA LYS A 567 -10.08 -25.23 -28.21
C LYS A 567 -10.07 -24.27 -27.05
N SER A 568 -11.25 -23.95 -26.52
CA SER A 568 -11.34 -23.19 -25.26
C SER A 568 -10.99 -24.08 -24.08
N THR A 569 -9.93 -23.71 -23.39
CA THR A 569 -9.46 -24.36 -22.16
C THR A 569 -9.31 -23.37 -21.06
N LEU A 570 -9.53 -23.78 -19.82
CA LEU A 570 -9.34 -22.97 -18.61
C LEU A 570 -8.07 -23.41 -17.90
N LEU A 571 -7.16 -22.47 -17.68
CA LEU A 571 -6.01 -22.65 -16.82
C LEU A 571 -6.38 -22.17 -15.41
N ILE A 572 -6.31 -23.09 -14.45
CA ILE A 572 -6.63 -22.85 -13.06
C ILE A 572 -5.32 -22.86 -12.28
N LEU A 573 -4.98 -21.75 -11.66
CA LEU A 573 -3.78 -21.59 -10.86
C LEU A 573 -4.13 -21.63 -9.39
N CYS A 574 -3.49 -22.51 -8.63
CA CYS A 574 -3.73 -22.72 -7.21
C CYS A 574 -2.60 -22.15 -6.37
N GLU A 575 -2.91 -21.69 -5.17
CA GLU A 575 -1.92 -21.14 -4.23
C GLU A 575 -0.82 -22.14 -3.85
N ASN A 576 -1.13 -23.42 -3.84
CA ASN A 576 -0.21 -24.49 -3.40
C ASN A 576 0.67 -25.07 -4.52
N GLY A 577 0.89 -24.36 -5.60
CA GLY A 577 1.78 -24.78 -6.68
C GLY A 577 1.17 -25.67 -7.74
N PHE A 578 -0.15 -25.94 -7.71
CA PHE A 578 -0.84 -26.68 -8.75
C PHE A 578 -1.32 -25.77 -9.86
N ALA A 579 -1.14 -26.19 -11.10
CA ALA A 579 -1.81 -25.67 -12.27
C ALA A 579 -2.69 -26.78 -12.88
N VAL A 580 -3.91 -26.45 -13.20
CA VAL A 580 -4.91 -27.38 -13.71
C VAL A 580 -5.47 -26.85 -15.02
N GLN A 581 -5.63 -27.71 -16.01
CA GLN A 581 -6.26 -27.37 -17.27
C GLN A 581 -7.48 -28.25 -17.51
N VAL A 582 -8.58 -27.62 -17.84
CA VAL A 582 -9.83 -28.27 -18.22
C VAL A 582 -10.40 -27.65 -19.48
N PRO A 583 -11.04 -28.41 -20.36
CA PRO A 583 -11.79 -27.82 -21.48
C PRO A 583 -13.06 -27.13 -20.98
N ALA A 584 -13.59 -26.20 -21.76
CA ALA A 584 -14.85 -25.56 -21.44
C ALA A 584 -15.98 -26.61 -21.35
N PRO A 585 -16.73 -26.69 -20.24
CA PRO A 585 -17.84 -27.63 -20.12
C PRO A 585 -18.96 -27.23 -21.07
N LEU A 586 -19.67 -28.26 -21.59
CA LEU A 586 -20.79 -28.05 -22.52
C LEU A 586 -22.11 -27.94 -21.72
N PRO A 587 -22.89 -26.88 -21.91
CA PRO A 587 -24.21 -26.77 -21.30
C PRO A 587 -25.13 -27.94 -21.66
N GLY A 588 -25.93 -28.42 -20.71
CA GLY A 588 -26.94 -29.45 -20.92
C GLY A 588 -26.45 -30.89 -21.00
N LYS A 589 -25.12 -31.12 -20.94
CA LYS A 589 -24.54 -32.46 -20.89
C LYS A 589 -24.32 -33.01 -19.49
N GLN A 590 -24.52 -32.18 -18.47
CA GLN A 590 -24.31 -32.51 -17.06
C GLN A 590 -25.66 -32.86 -16.39
N ASP A 591 -25.63 -33.84 -15.50
CA ASP A 591 -26.78 -34.15 -14.65
C ASP A 591 -26.88 -33.16 -13.51
N THR A 592 -27.66 -32.13 -13.73
CA THR A 592 -27.88 -31.06 -12.72
C THR A 592 -29.05 -31.38 -11.77
N VAL A 593 -29.73 -32.46 -11.95
CA VAL A 593 -30.88 -32.87 -11.12
C VAL A 593 -30.41 -33.48 -9.80
N THR A 594 -29.33 -34.26 -9.81
CA THR A 594 -28.82 -34.95 -8.66
C THR A 594 -27.59 -34.31 -8.02
N THR A 595 -26.74 -33.77 -8.86
CA THR A 595 -25.52 -33.09 -8.39
C THR A 595 -24.96 -32.14 -9.47
N TYR A 596 -24.39 -31.02 -9.04
CA TYR A 596 -23.62 -30.12 -9.92
C TYR A 596 -22.17 -30.54 -10.12
N HIS A 597 -21.70 -31.61 -9.47
CA HIS A 597 -20.34 -32.08 -9.61
C HIS A 597 -20.09 -32.71 -11.01
N ILE A 598 -19.19 -32.12 -11.78
CA ILE A 598 -18.81 -32.62 -13.09
C ILE A 598 -17.74 -33.71 -12.93
N LYS A 599 -18.07 -34.96 -13.24
CA LYS A 599 -17.16 -36.11 -13.04
C LYS A 599 -16.31 -36.45 -14.27
N ASN A 600 -16.78 -36.14 -15.45
CA ASN A 600 -16.20 -36.63 -16.73
C ASN A 600 -15.46 -35.56 -17.52
N LEU A 601 -15.07 -34.48 -16.92
CA LEU A 601 -14.30 -33.42 -17.60
C LEU A 601 -12.82 -33.82 -17.64
N PRO A 602 -12.20 -33.91 -18.85
CA PRO A 602 -10.80 -34.25 -18.96
C PRO A 602 -9.94 -33.18 -18.23
N THR A 603 -9.15 -33.62 -17.31
CA THR A 603 -8.36 -32.70 -16.46
C THR A 603 -6.89 -33.03 -16.57
N GLN A 604 -6.05 -32.04 -16.79
CA GLN A 604 -4.61 -32.12 -16.78
C GLN A 604 -4.06 -31.37 -15.59
N TYR A 605 -3.05 -31.95 -14.94
CA TYR A 605 -2.44 -31.38 -13.72
C TYR A 605 -0.97 -31.10 -13.94
N PHE A 606 -0.50 -30.04 -13.30
CA PHE A 606 0.90 -29.71 -13.17
C PHE A 606 1.15 -29.32 -11.72
N HIS A 607 2.08 -30.00 -11.07
CA HIS A 607 2.49 -29.65 -9.71
C HIS A 607 3.94 -29.17 -9.72
N PHE A 608 4.13 -27.86 -9.49
CA PHE A 608 5.44 -27.24 -9.58
C PHE A 608 6.39 -27.86 -8.56
N TYR A 609 7.54 -28.30 -9.08
CA TYR A 609 8.67 -28.79 -8.29
C TYR A 609 9.80 -27.79 -8.37
N SER A 610 10.31 -27.37 -7.18
CA SER A 610 11.34 -26.33 -7.09
C SER A 610 12.64 -26.76 -7.74
N ILE A 611 13.16 -25.91 -8.63
CA ILE A 611 14.46 -26.11 -9.29
C ILE A 611 15.43 -24.96 -9.03
N LYS A 612 15.04 -23.96 -8.24
CA LYS A 612 15.83 -22.75 -8.01
C LYS A 612 17.19 -23.05 -7.36
N SER A 613 17.25 -23.93 -6.38
CA SER A 613 18.53 -24.31 -5.74
C SER A 613 19.47 -25.01 -6.71
N ARG A 614 18.96 -25.81 -7.62
CA ARG A 614 19.75 -26.45 -8.69
C ARG A 614 20.28 -25.42 -9.68
N ILE A 615 19.48 -24.45 -10.08
CA ILE A 615 19.90 -23.36 -10.96
C ILE A 615 21.02 -22.56 -10.28
N LYS A 616 20.85 -22.18 -9.02
CA LYS A 616 21.88 -21.46 -8.24
C LYS A 616 23.17 -22.27 -8.08
N LEU A 617 23.06 -23.58 -7.90
CA LEU A 617 24.21 -24.46 -7.84
C LEU A 617 24.97 -24.48 -9.19
N GLU A 618 24.27 -24.61 -10.29
CA GLU A 618 24.86 -24.61 -11.64
C GLU A 618 25.52 -23.26 -11.97
N GLU A 619 24.87 -22.16 -11.60
CA GLU A 619 25.42 -20.80 -11.74
C GLU A 619 26.71 -20.63 -10.90
N GLU A 620 26.71 -21.11 -9.67
CA GLU A 620 27.90 -21.04 -8.79
C GLU A 620 29.05 -21.88 -9.32
N ILE A 621 28.78 -23.07 -9.83
CA ILE A 621 29.79 -23.92 -10.50
C ILE A 621 30.33 -23.18 -11.72
N ALA A 622 29.50 -22.66 -12.58
CA ALA A 622 29.92 -21.92 -13.77
C ALA A 622 30.74 -20.67 -13.43
N ARG A 623 30.34 -19.94 -12.37
CA ARG A 623 31.09 -18.77 -11.86
C ARG A 623 32.46 -19.16 -11.39
N ARG A 624 32.59 -20.24 -10.60
CA ARG A 624 33.88 -20.73 -10.11
C ARG A 624 34.79 -21.22 -11.25
N GLU A 625 34.23 -21.92 -12.21
CA GLU A 625 34.99 -22.35 -13.40
C GLU A 625 35.50 -21.15 -14.21
N LYS A 626 34.67 -20.14 -14.40
CA LYS A 626 35.06 -18.92 -15.08
C LYS A 626 36.14 -18.15 -14.32
N GLU A 627 36.01 -18.01 -13.01
CA GLU A 627 37.07 -17.39 -12.18
C GLU A 627 38.37 -18.14 -12.23
N LYS A 628 38.35 -19.50 -12.23
CA LYS A 628 39.54 -20.32 -12.40
C LYS A 628 40.18 -20.08 -13.77
N GLN A 629 39.38 -20.05 -14.82
CA GLN A 629 39.90 -19.80 -16.18
C GLN A 629 40.46 -18.37 -16.30
N GLU A 630 39.86 -17.37 -15.73
CA GLU A 630 40.34 -15.98 -15.72
C GLU A 630 41.66 -15.86 -14.93
N LYS A 631 41.75 -16.50 -13.74
CA LYS A 631 42.97 -16.54 -12.95
C LYS A 631 44.12 -17.25 -13.70
N GLU A 632 43.83 -18.38 -14.32
CA GLU A 632 44.82 -19.11 -15.09
C GLU A 632 45.29 -18.32 -16.33
N LYS A 633 44.36 -17.66 -17.01
CA LYS A 633 44.70 -16.76 -18.13
C LYS A 633 45.58 -15.60 -17.67
N ALA A 634 45.21 -14.95 -16.58
CA ALA A 634 46.00 -13.86 -15.99
C ALA A 634 47.40 -14.34 -15.56
N ARG A 635 47.50 -15.56 -14.98
CA ARG A 635 48.77 -16.20 -14.62
C ARG A 635 49.64 -16.44 -15.85
N LEU A 636 49.03 -16.99 -16.90
CA LEU A 636 49.77 -17.26 -18.15
C LEU A 636 50.26 -15.97 -18.83
N GLU A 637 49.43 -14.92 -18.83
CA GLU A 637 49.81 -13.59 -19.33
C GLU A 637 50.94 -12.98 -18.49
N TRP A 638 50.86 -13.09 -17.15
CA TRP A 638 51.93 -12.63 -16.27
C TRP A 638 53.21 -13.38 -16.49
N ILE A 639 53.18 -14.72 -16.60
CA ILE A 639 54.35 -15.54 -16.91
C ILE A 639 54.95 -15.12 -18.25
N LYS A 640 54.15 -14.91 -19.27
CA LYS A 640 54.60 -14.44 -20.57
C LYS A 640 55.28 -13.08 -20.50
N GLN A 641 54.74 -12.12 -19.76
CA GLN A 641 55.34 -10.80 -19.55
C GLN A 641 56.67 -10.90 -18.80
N GLN A 642 56.78 -11.76 -17.77
CA GLN A 642 58.06 -11.97 -17.05
C GLN A 642 59.12 -12.60 -17.91
N ARG A 643 58.77 -13.57 -18.79
CA ARG A 643 59.67 -14.15 -19.75
C ARG A 643 60.16 -13.16 -20.81
N GLU A 644 59.29 -12.28 -21.26
CA GLU A 644 59.65 -11.21 -22.21
C GLU A 644 60.60 -10.18 -21.57
N MET A 645 60.53 -9.99 -20.25
CA MET A 645 61.42 -9.11 -19.48
C MET A 645 62.77 -9.83 -19.10
N GLY A 646 62.93 -11.09 -19.48
CA GLY A 646 64.17 -11.85 -19.22
C GLY A 646 64.35 -12.36 -17.79
N LEU A 647 63.28 -12.45 -17.03
CA LEU A 647 63.26 -12.99 -15.68
C LEU A 647 62.93 -14.49 -15.73
N GLU A 648 63.74 -15.32 -15.01
CA GLU A 648 63.37 -16.72 -14.79
C GLU A 648 62.26 -16.80 -13.76
N VAL A 649 61.13 -17.37 -14.16
CA VAL A 649 59.97 -17.60 -13.27
C VAL A 649 60.00 -19.06 -12.86
N GLU A 650 60.23 -19.33 -11.54
CA GLU A 650 59.99 -20.65 -10.98
C GLU A 650 58.50 -20.89 -10.91
N GLU A 651 58.00 -21.96 -11.53
CA GLU A 651 56.63 -22.42 -11.44
C GLU A 651 56.38 -23.00 -10.04
N THR A 652 56.10 -22.16 -9.06
CA THR A 652 55.59 -22.62 -7.77
C THR A 652 54.12 -22.91 -7.92
N GLU A 653 53.71 -24.13 -7.66
CA GLU A 653 52.31 -24.47 -7.45
C GLU A 653 51.86 -23.70 -6.18
N GLU A 654 51.08 -22.63 -6.38
CA GLU A 654 50.38 -22.00 -5.26
C GLU A 654 49.38 -23.02 -4.71
N GLU A 655 49.43 -23.28 -3.41
CA GLU A 655 48.39 -24.06 -2.74
C GLU A 655 47.06 -23.34 -2.98
N GLU A 656 46.14 -23.99 -3.71
CA GLU A 656 44.81 -23.46 -3.90
C GLU A 656 44.15 -23.30 -2.51
N PRO A 657 43.61 -22.12 -2.19
CA PRO A 657 42.86 -21.96 -0.96
C PRO A 657 41.70 -22.96 -0.93
N GLU A 658 41.41 -23.51 0.25
CA GLU A 658 40.27 -24.42 0.44
C GLU A 658 39.02 -23.78 -0.15
N GLU A 659 38.45 -24.40 -1.17
CA GLU A 659 37.21 -23.93 -1.78
C GLU A 659 36.08 -24.05 -0.78
N GLU A 660 35.30 -22.98 -0.62
CA GLU A 660 34.06 -23.03 0.14
C GLU A 660 33.13 -24.13 -0.41
N PRO A 661 32.43 -24.87 0.44
CA PRO A 661 31.53 -25.92 -0.02
C PRO A 661 30.47 -25.36 -0.95
N LEU A 662 30.10 -26.13 -1.97
CA LEU A 662 29.01 -25.76 -2.87
C LEU A 662 27.68 -25.64 -2.09
N PRO A 663 26.79 -24.72 -2.46
CA PRO A 663 25.51 -24.61 -1.80
C PRO A 663 24.71 -25.91 -1.96
N PRO A 664 24.06 -26.39 -0.88
CA PRO A 664 23.27 -27.61 -0.95
C PRO A 664 22.02 -27.44 -1.79
N ILE A 665 21.51 -28.51 -2.37
CA ILE A 665 20.21 -28.50 -3.04
C ILE A 665 19.14 -28.43 -1.95
N TYR A 666 18.31 -27.41 -2.02
CA TYR A 666 17.20 -27.17 -1.11
C TYR A 666 15.87 -27.20 -1.86
N ILE A 667 14.92 -27.93 -1.32
CA ILE A 667 13.53 -27.98 -1.82
C ILE A 667 12.64 -27.57 -0.67
N PRO A 668 11.81 -26.53 -0.83
CA PRO A 668 10.88 -26.10 0.23
C PRO A 668 9.95 -27.26 0.63
N GLU A 669 9.67 -27.38 1.92
CA GLU A 669 8.69 -28.37 2.42
C GLU A 669 7.28 -28.06 1.91
N GLU A 670 6.91 -26.78 1.91
CA GLU A 670 5.65 -26.30 1.34
C GLU A 670 5.92 -25.80 -0.08
N PRO A 671 5.04 -26.16 -1.04
CA PRO A 671 5.14 -25.65 -2.40
C PRO A 671 5.04 -24.14 -2.44
N SER A 672 5.86 -23.49 -3.26
CA SER A 672 5.77 -22.05 -3.47
C SER A 672 4.42 -21.66 -4.10
N PRO A 673 3.79 -20.57 -3.63
CA PRO A 673 2.49 -20.17 -4.15
C PRO A 673 2.61 -19.66 -5.59
N ILE A 674 1.68 -20.06 -6.45
CA ILE A 674 1.53 -19.48 -7.79
C ILE A 674 0.82 -18.12 -7.62
N LEU A 675 1.44 -17.07 -8.11
CA LEU A 675 0.88 -15.71 -8.02
C LEU A 675 0.08 -15.34 -9.27
N CYS A 676 0.63 -15.60 -10.43
CA CYS A 676 -0.05 -15.39 -11.71
C CYS A 676 0.54 -16.30 -12.78
N GLY A 677 -0.15 -16.39 -13.92
CA GLY A 677 0.29 -17.16 -15.06
C GLY A 677 -0.59 -16.91 -16.27
N PHE A 678 -0.10 -17.31 -17.43
CA PHE A 678 -0.81 -17.13 -18.69
C PHE A 678 -0.38 -18.16 -19.73
N TYR A 679 -1.25 -18.46 -20.69
CA TYR A 679 -0.93 -19.34 -21.79
C TYR A 679 0.13 -18.76 -22.73
N SER A 680 1.05 -19.60 -23.16
CA SER A 680 2.01 -19.32 -24.23
C SER A 680 1.65 -20.05 -25.54
N ALA A 681 1.15 -21.27 -25.44
CA ALA A 681 0.69 -22.11 -26.51
C ALA A 681 -0.31 -23.14 -25.97
N PRO A 682 -1.05 -23.89 -26.81
CA PRO A 682 -1.90 -24.96 -26.31
C PRO A 682 -1.14 -25.95 -25.42
N GLY A 683 -1.59 -26.08 -24.16
CA GLY A 683 -0.93 -26.90 -23.14
C GLY A 683 0.36 -26.37 -22.54
N LYS A 684 0.81 -25.20 -22.94
CA LYS A 684 2.00 -24.52 -22.41
C LYS A 684 1.65 -23.19 -21.76
N PHE A 685 2.31 -22.89 -20.67
CA PHE A 685 2.00 -21.69 -19.89
C PHE A 685 3.21 -21.18 -19.11
N TRP A 686 3.18 -19.90 -18.79
CA TRP A 686 4.14 -19.24 -17.93
C TRP A 686 3.58 -19.10 -16.52
N LEU A 687 4.44 -19.29 -15.52
CA LEU A 687 4.13 -19.08 -14.10
C LEU A 687 5.07 -18.08 -13.46
N SER A 688 4.51 -17.23 -12.62
CA SER A 688 5.21 -16.45 -11.62
C SER A 688 4.92 -17.00 -10.25
N LEU A 689 5.94 -17.29 -9.47
CA LEU A 689 5.85 -17.90 -8.15
C LEU A 689 6.29 -16.91 -7.07
N GLY A 690 5.69 -17.03 -5.90
CA GLY A 690 6.13 -16.35 -4.69
C GLY A 690 7.05 -17.23 -3.84
N GLY A 691 7.39 -16.75 -2.65
CA GLY A 691 8.21 -17.48 -1.69
C GLY A 691 9.61 -17.78 -2.20
N TYR A 692 10.09 -18.97 -1.95
CA TYR A 692 11.47 -19.38 -2.32
C TYR A 692 11.74 -19.32 -3.83
N ASP A 693 10.75 -19.65 -4.65
CA ASP A 693 10.89 -19.75 -6.11
C ASP A 693 10.68 -18.43 -6.86
N SER A 694 10.56 -17.32 -6.16
CA SER A 694 10.43 -15.99 -6.77
C SER A 694 11.70 -15.56 -7.53
N GLY A 695 11.54 -14.59 -8.42
CA GLY A 695 12.64 -14.01 -9.20
C GLY A 695 12.85 -14.60 -10.59
N PHE A 696 11.98 -15.52 -11.00
CA PHE A 696 12.01 -16.15 -12.32
C PHE A 696 10.62 -16.17 -12.95
N LEU A 697 10.58 -16.26 -14.25
CA LEU A 697 9.38 -16.62 -15.00
C LEU A 697 9.57 -18.04 -15.53
N TYR A 698 8.72 -18.98 -15.13
CA TYR A 698 8.84 -20.39 -15.44
C TYR A 698 7.94 -20.78 -16.60
N HIS A 699 8.48 -21.40 -17.61
CA HIS A 699 7.73 -21.95 -18.74
C HIS A 699 7.43 -23.42 -18.52
N CYS A 700 6.17 -23.76 -18.45
CA CYS A 700 5.68 -25.07 -18.08
C CYS A 700 4.84 -25.70 -19.19
N GLU A 701 4.72 -27.01 -19.18
CA GLU A 701 3.91 -27.79 -20.11
C GLU A 701 3.18 -28.90 -19.36
N PHE A 702 1.90 -29.10 -19.70
CA PHE A 702 1.16 -30.24 -19.19
C PHE A 702 1.66 -31.53 -19.79
N SER A 703 1.91 -32.54 -18.94
CA SER A 703 2.27 -33.89 -19.39
C SER A 703 1.10 -34.59 -20.04
N HIS A 704 1.37 -35.46 -21.03
CA HIS A 704 0.40 -36.35 -21.63
C HIS A 704 0.04 -37.54 -20.74
N ASP A 705 0.89 -37.85 -19.72
CA ASP A 705 0.68 -38.95 -18.78
C ASP A 705 -0.11 -38.46 -17.57
N ASN A 706 -1.39 -38.80 -17.52
CA ASN A 706 -2.29 -38.41 -16.42
C ASN A 706 -2.57 -39.54 -15.41
N GLU A 707 -1.74 -40.60 -15.37
CA GLU A 707 -1.99 -41.78 -14.55
C GLU A 707 -1.57 -41.64 -13.09
N GLU A 708 -0.79 -40.65 -12.75
CA GLU A 708 -0.35 -40.37 -11.35
C GLU A 708 -1.35 -39.55 -10.59
N ASP A 709 -1.50 -39.86 -9.30
CA ASP A 709 -2.25 -39.05 -8.35
C ASP A 709 -1.71 -37.61 -8.38
N PRO A 710 -2.56 -36.59 -8.59
CA PRO A 710 -2.13 -35.20 -8.66
C PRO A 710 -1.26 -34.73 -7.50
N GLU A 711 -1.52 -35.20 -6.30
CA GLU A 711 -0.77 -34.80 -5.09
C GLU A 711 0.67 -35.31 -5.07
N ASN A 712 0.95 -36.40 -5.77
CA ASN A 712 2.29 -37.00 -5.83
C ASN A 712 3.12 -36.58 -7.07
N ARG A 713 2.55 -35.73 -7.93
CA ARG A 713 3.25 -35.23 -9.10
C ARG A 713 4.38 -34.27 -8.71
N LYS A 714 5.50 -34.37 -9.43
CA LYS A 714 6.66 -33.47 -9.35
C LYS A 714 7.01 -33.03 -10.75
N ASP A 715 6.36 -31.97 -11.22
CA ASP A 715 6.59 -31.47 -12.56
C ASP A 715 7.56 -30.31 -12.53
N GLU A 716 8.57 -30.36 -13.40
CA GLU A 716 9.56 -29.30 -13.55
C GLU A 716 9.21 -28.43 -14.76
N PRO A 717 9.47 -27.11 -14.69
CA PRO A 717 9.39 -26.27 -15.87
C PRO A 717 10.43 -26.69 -16.89
N PHE A 718 10.10 -26.59 -18.17
CA PHE A 718 11.04 -26.93 -19.24
C PHE A 718 11.95 -25.77 -19.65
N ASP A 719 11.58 -24.53 -19.30
CA ASP A 719 12.36 -23.33 -19.52
C ASP A 719 12.19 -22.36 -18.36
N VAL A 720 13.23 -21.62 -18.05
CA VAL A 720 13.26 -20.66 -16.94
C VAL A 720 13.95 -19.42 -17.41
N ILE A 721 13.33 -18.27 -17.24
CA ILE A 721 13.92 -16.98 -17.56
C ILE A 721 14.13 -16.21 -16.26
N PRO A 722 15.37 -15.87 -15.90
CA PRO A 722 15.66 -15.04 -14.76
C PRO A 722 15.17 -13.61 -15.01
N MET A 723 14.61 -12.98 -13.98
CA MET A 723 14.31 -11.57 -13.98
C MET A 723 15.47 -10.82 -13.36
N GLU A 724 16.23 -10.13 -14.18
CA GLU A 724 17.41 -9.41 -13.73
C GLU A 724 17.04 -8.20 -12.87
N ASP A 725 17.90 -7.87 -11.91
CA ASP A 725 17.81 -6.71 -11.02
C ASP A 725 16.54 -6.63 -10.15
N THR A 726 15.85 -7.73 -9.94
CA THR A 726 14.65 -7.75 -9.10
C THR A 726 14.90 -8.06 -7.64
N ASN A 727 16.09 -8.61 -7.28
CA ASN A 727 16.38 -9.15 -5.95
C ASN A 727 15.31 -10.15 -5.46
N ASP A 728 14.90 -11.06 -6.35
CA ASP A 728 13.85 -12.06 -6.11
C ASP A 728 12.47 -11.44 -5.73
N ASN A 729 12.20 -10.23 -6.16
CA ASN A 729 10.91 -9.58 -5.96
C ASN A 729 9.83 -10.26 -6.82
N PRO A 730 8.77 -10.82 -6.23
CA PRO A 730 7.77 -11.57 -6.99
C PRO A 730 6.90 -10.69 -7.90
N ILE A 731 6.51 -11.24 -9.04
CA ILE A 731 5.48 -10.65 -9.89
C ILE A 731 4.12 -11.09 -9.38
N HIS A 732 3.25 -10.13 -9.07
CA HIS A 732 1.88 -10.41 -8.63
C HIS A 732 0.84 -10.31 -9.72
N GLN A 733 1.06 -9.45 -10.70
CA GLN A 733 0.12 -9.21 -11.79
C GLN A 733 0.86 -9.00 -13.10
N ILE A 734 0.27 -9.46 -14.19
CA ILE A 734 0.78 -9.27 -15.54
C ILE A 734 -0.36 -8.77 -16.42
N SER A 735 -0.08 -7.78 -17.25
CA SER A 735 -0.98 -7.27 -18.28
C SER A 735 -0.23 -7.07 -19.60
N PHE A 736 -0.89 -7.29 -20.69
CA PHE A 736 -0.33 -7.18 -22.03
C PHE A 736 -0.93 -6.02 -22.79
N CYS A 737 -0.10 -5.29 -23.51
CA CYS A 737 -0.50 -4.36 -24.55
C CYS A 737 -0.12 -4.94 -25.91
N THR A 738 -1.07 -4.92 -26.85
CA THR A 738 -0.91 -5.52 -28.18
C THR A 738 -0.51 -4.51 -29.23
N ASN A 739 -1.02 -3.28 -29.16
CA ASN A 739 -0.67 -2.20 -30.08
C ASN A 739 0.80 -1.78 -29.94
N ASN A 740 1.25 -1.66 -28.68
CA ASN A 740 2.66 -1.62 -28.35
C ASN A 740 2.99 -2.95 -27.68
N PRO A 741 3.75 -3.85 -28.31
CA PRO A 741 3.97 -5.20 -27.80
C PRO A 741 4.80 -5.19 -26.51
N LEU A 742 4.13 -4.95 -25.40
CA LEU A 742 4.69 -4.84 -24.06
C LEU A 742 3.97 -5.76 -23.08
N MET A 743 4.74 -6.30 -22.15
CA MET A 743 4.26 -7.01 -20.99
C MET A 743 4.52 -6.14 -19.75
N PHE A 744 3.47 -5.72 -19.07
CA PHE A 744 3.57 -5.00 -17.81
C PHE A 744 3.50 -5.97 -16.64
N CYS A 745 4.47 -5.87 -15.75
CA CYS A 745 4.56 -6.68 -14.53
C CYS A 745 4.40 -5.80 -13.29
N GLY A 746 3.41 -6.10 -12.48
CA GLY A 746 3.21 -5.48 -11.16
C GLY A 746 3.90 -6.30 -10.08
N MET A 747 4.81 -5.68 -9.35
CA MET A 747 5.68 -6.34 -8.39
C MET A 747 5.14 -6.24 -6.95
N GLN A 748 5.63 -7.09 -6.07
CA GLN A 748 5.27 -7.08 -4.66
C GLN A 748 5.69 -5.81 -3.93
N ASP A 749 6.77 -5.18 -4.33
CA ASP A 749 7.26 -3.93 -3.76
C ASP A 749 6.57 -2.67 -4.30
N GLY A 750 5.47 -2.84 -5.05
CA GLY A 750 4.74 -1.72 -5.64
C GLY A 750 5.37 -1.10 -6.87
N SER A 751 6.45 -1.68 -7.39
CA SER A 751 7.07 -1.26 -8.64
C SER A 751 6.38 -1.85 -9.87
N LEU A 752 6.49 -1.15 -10.97
CA LEU A 752 5.99 -1.55 -12.27
C LEU A 752 7.16 -1.76 -13.23
N ARG A 753 7.16 -2.88 -13.93
CA ARG A 753 8.12 -3.18 -15.00
C ARG A 753 7.42 -3.39 -16.32
N ALA A 754 8.07 -3.00 -17.39
CA ALA A 754 7.63 -3.27 -18.75
C ALA A 754 8.73 -4.01 -19.51
N TYR A 755 8.35 -5.08 -20.17
CA TYR A 755 9.23 -5.89 -21.00
C TYR A 755 8.73 -5.92 -22.43
N PRO A 756 9.63 -5.82 -23.43
CA PRO A 756 9.22 -5.94 -24.82
C PRO A 756 8.80 -7.38 -25.15
N LEU A 757 7.76 -7.54 -25.93
CA LEU A 757 7.32 -8.79 -26.50
C LEU A 757 7.83 -8.93 -27.95
N SER A 758 7.91 -10.17 -28.43
CA SER A 758 8.18 -10.42 -29.85
C SER A 758 7.10 -9.79 -30.73
N VAL A 759 7.51 -8.99 -31.71
CA VAL A 759 6.56 -8.29 -32.62
C VAL A 759 5.79 -9.27 -33.51
N LYS A 760 6.35 -10.48 -33.76
CA LYS A 760 5.75 -11.46 -34.67
C LYS A 760 4.58 -12.20 -34.07
N ASP A 761 4.71 -12.63 -32.83
CA ASP A 761 3.78 -13.55 -32.17
C ASP A 761 3.38 -13.13 -30.74
N LEU A 762 3.81 -11.95 -30.32
CA LEU A 762 3.59 -11.41 -28.94
C LEU A 762 4.06 -12.38 -27.85
N SER A 763 5.08 -13.20 -28.15
CA SER A 763 5.67 -14.12 -27.19
C SER A 763 6.67 -13.42 -26.26
N VAL A 764 6.82 -13.98 -25.06
CA VAL A 764 7.82 -13.52 -24.08
C VAL A 764 9.21 -13.90 -24.58
N GLY A 765 10.09 -12.90 -24.66
CA GLY A 765 11.49 -13.07 -24.99
C GLY A 765 12.37 -13.20 -23.73
N VAL A 766 13.65 -12.93 -23.89
CA VAL A 766 14.60 -12.84 -22.76
C VAL A 766 14.28 -11.59 -21.95
N LEU A 767 14.07 -11.72 -20.64
CA LEU A 767 13.71 -10.61 -19.72
C LEU A 767 14.95 -9.85 -19.26
N LYS A 768 15.82 -9.45 -20.20
CA LYS A 768 17.05 -8.72 -19.92
C LYS A 768 16.85 -7.22 -19.98
N ASP A 769 16.17 -6.75 -21.00
CA ASP A 769 15.89 -5.34 -21.21
C ASP A 769 14.51 -5.00 -20.67
N TYR A 770 14.44 -3.97 -19.85
CA TYR A 770 13.22 -3.58 -19.16
C TYR A 770 13.15 -2.08 -18.91
N TRP A 771 11.93 -1.61 -18.75
CA TRP A 771 11.58 -0.31 -18.18
C TRP A 771 11.06 -0.52 -16.76
N TYR A 772 11.41 0.38 -15.85
CA TYR A 772 11.10 0.25 -14.43
C TYR A 772 10.67 1.58 -13.83
N MET A 773 9.68 1.55 -12.96
CA MET A 773 9.24 2.71 -12.17
C MET A 773 8.64 2.27 -10.85
N ASN A 774 8.99 2.97 -9.77
CA ASN A 774 8.29 2.84 -8.49
C ASN A 774 6.98 3.63 -8.55
N VAL A 775 5.87 2.98 -8.23
CA VAL A 775 4.52 3.52 -8.40
C VAL A 775 3.78 3.55 -7.07
N HIS A 776 3.65 2.40 -6.42
CA HIS A 776 2.97 2.22 -5.16
C HIS A 776 3.96 2.24 -3.98
N ASP A 777 3.43 2.21 -2.75
CA ASP A 777 4.26 2.15 -1.55
C ASP A 777 5.10 0.87 -1.51
N ASN A 778 6.36 1.00 -1.12
CA ASN A 778 7.31 -0.12 -1.12
C ASN A 778 6.98 -1.21 -0.09
N ASP A 779 6.37 -0.83 1.03
CA ASP A 779 6.12 -1.76 2.15
C ASP A 779 4.76 -2.44 2.04
N ASN A 780 3.72 -1.69 1.67
CA ASN A 780 2.35 -2.17 1.65
C ASN A 780 1.62 -1.94 0.31
N GLY A 781 2.33 -1.45 -0.68
CA GLY A 781 1.79 -1.09 -1.99
C GLY A 781 1.90 -2.20 -3.04
N GLN A 782 1.88 -3.46 -2.63
CA GLN A 782 1.84 -4.59 -3.56
C GLN A 782 0.81 -4.33 -4.66
N ILE A 783 1.21 -4.44 -5.92
CA ILE A 783 0.31 -4.24 -7.05
C ILE A 783 -0.68 -5.40 -7.12
N ARG A 784 -1.96 -5.08 -6.95
CA ARG A 784 -3.06 -6.03 -6.93
C ARG A 784 -3.77 -6.14 -8.27
N GLY A 785 -3.63 -5.16 -9.12
CA GLY A 785 -4.23 -5.16 -10.44
C GLY A 785 -3.52 -4.22 -11.40
N ILE A 786 -3.45 -4.63 -12.65
CA ILE A 786 -2.99 -3.82 -13.77
C ILE A 786 -3.99 -4.04 -14.91
N CYS A 787 -4.50 -2.95 -15.47
CA CYS A 787 -5.42 -3.00 -16.59
C CYS A 787 -5.01 -1.97 -17.64
N CYS A 788 -5.09 -2.35 -18.91
CA CYS A 788 -5.06 -1.41 -20.03
C CYS A 788 -6.48 -1.00 -20.40
N SER A 789 -6.67 0.26 -20.77
CA SER A 789 -7.95 0.70 -21.35
C SER A 789 -8.24 -0.04 -22.66
N HIS A 790 -9.50 0.00 -23.11
CA HIS A 790 -9.94 -0.68 -24.34
C HIS A 790 -9.19 -0.23 -25.60
N ASP A 791 -8.73 1.03 -25.61
CA ASP A 791 -7.95 1.63 -26.69
C ASP A 791 -6.43 1.56 -26.46
N GLU A 792 -6.00 0.91 -25.37
CA GLU A 792 -4.60 0.81 -24.91
C GLU A 792 -3.87 2.15 -24.77
N ARG A 793 -4.60 3.23 -24.52
CA ARG A 793 -4.03 4.58 -24.28
C ARG A 793 -3.81 4.90 -22.82
N CYS A 794 -4.41 4.14 -21.92
CA CYS A 794 -4.33 4.32 -20.49
C CYS A 794 -3.96 3.01 -19.80
N LEU A 795 -2.99 3.07 -18.92
CA LEU A 795 -2.65 2.00 -18.00
C LEU A 795 -3.14 2.37 -16.61
N ILE A 796 -3.79 1.42 -15.95
CA ILE A 796 -4.35 1.61 -14.61
C ILE A 796 -3.74 0.58 -13.68
N THR A 797 -3.24 1.03 -12.53
CA THR A 797 -2.71 0.18 -11.47
C THR A 797 -3.48 0.38 -10.17
N CYS A 798 -3.65 -0.66 -9.39
CA CYS A 798 -4.14 -0.57 -8.02
C CYS A 798 -3.25 -1.39 -7.09
N GLY A 799 -3.19 -0.99 -5.84
CA GLY A 799 -2.26 -1.58 -4.88
C GLY A 799 -2.83 -1.79 -3.49
N GLY A 800 -2.05 -2.47 -2.68
CA GLY A 800 -2.33 -2.72 -1.27
C GLY A 800 -2.33 -1.46 -0.40
N ASP A 801 -1.82 -0.36 -0.90
CA ASP A 801 -1.85 0.97 -0.27
C ASP A 801 -3.18 1.73 -0.43
N GLY A 802 -4.17 1.11 -1.07
CA GLY A 802 -5.48 1.70 -1.30
C GLY A 802 -5.53 2.72 -2.44
N ASN A 803 -4.47 2.86 -3.20
CA ASN A 803 -4.39 3.79 -4.32
C ASN A 803 -4.68 3.14 -5.66
N ILE A 804 -5.30 3.91 -6.54
CA ILE A 804 -5.55 3.58 -7.93
C ILE A 804 -4.92 4.69 -8.76
N PHE A 805 -3.94 4.32 -9.59
CA PHE A 805 -3.25 5.26 -10.44
C PHE A 805 -3.58 5.04 -11.91
N THR A 806 -3.78 6.12 -12.62
CA THR A 806 -3.94 6.12 -14.07
C THR A 806 -2.76 6.79 -14.73
N PHE A 807 -2.28 6.18 -15.82
CA PHE A 807 -1.16 6.67 -16.61
C PHE A 807 -1.58 6.74 -18.07
N ASP A 808 -1.15 7.79 -18.74
CA ASP A 808 -1.24 7.84 -20.20
C ASP A 808 -0.10 7.01 -20.80
N LEU A 809 -0.45 6.10 -21.70
CA LEU A 809 0.47 5.23 -22.42
C LEU A 809 0.59 5.75 -23.86
N TRP A 810 1.77 6.24 -24.22
CA TRP A 810 2.02 6.80 -25.54
C TRP A 810 2.81 5.84 -26.44
N SER A 811 2.40 5.71 -27.70
CA SER A 811 3.26 5.17 -28.75
C SER A 811 4.18 6.28 -29.28
N GLU A 812 5.39 5.94 -29.73
CA GLU A 812 6.34 6.90 -30.31
C GLU A 812 5.77 7.73 -31.48
N GLU A 813 4.71 7.22 -32.14
CA GLU A 813 4.02 7.88 -33.25
C GLU A 813 2.93 8.87 -32.80
N GLU A 814 2.52 8.87 -31.54
CA GLU A 814 1.43 9.69 -31.01
C GLU A 814 1.94 10.71 -29.98
N ILE A 815 2.57 11.77 -30.46
CA ILE A 815 2.96 12.91 -29.65
C ILE A 815 1.72 13.67 -29.12
N PRO A 816 1.78 14.22 -27.87
CA PRO A 816 0.64 14.74 -27.08
C PRO A 816 -0.27 15.78 -27.74
N GLU A 817 0.06 16.34 -28.87
CA GLU A 817 -0.74 17.36 -29.57
C GLU A 817 -2.09 16.85 -30.10
N LYS A 818 -2.32 15.54 -30.11
CA LYS A 818 -3.47 14.91 -30.75
C LYS A 818 -4.39 14.09 -29.84
N LEU A 819 -4.25 14.22 -28.53
CA LEU A 819 -5.27 13.65 -27.67
C LEU A 819 -6.63 14.25 -28.01
N PRO A 820 -7.63 13.42 -28.34
CA PRO A 820 -8.98 13.94 -28.39
C PRO A 820 -9.30 14.47 -27.00
N LYS A 821 -9.60 15.76 -26.91
CA LYS A 821 -9.85 16.49 -25.67
C LYS A 821 -11.01 15.93 -24.83
N GLU A 822 -11.72 14.93 -25.33
CA GLU A 822 -12.85 14.32 -24.65
C GLU A 822 -12.99 12.85 -25.10
N LEU A 823 -12.48 11.93 -24.28
CA LEU A 823 -12.97 10.57 -24.28
C LEU A 823 -14.36 10.61 -23.65
N LYS A 824 -15.40 10.65 -24.45
CA LYS A 824 -16.79 10.62 -23.96
C LYS A 824 -17.09 9.22 -23.44
N VAL A 825 -17.40 9.16 -22.16
CA VAL A 825 -17.98 7.95 -21.57
C VAL A 825 -19.39 7.79 -22.12
N ILE A 826 -19.63 6.68 -22.80
CA ILE A 826 -20.97 6.32 -23.27
C ILE A 826 -21.45 5.20 -22.37
N ILE A 827 -22.27 5.51 -21.38
CA ILE A 827 -22.98 4.54 -20.57
C ILE A 827 -24.34 4.29 -21.21
N PRO A 828 -24.72 3.04 -21.49
CA PRO A 828 -25.99 2.76 -22.13
C PRO A 828 -27.18 3.15 -21.25
N PRO A 829 -28.32 3.51 -21.84
CA PRO A 829 -29.54 3.70 -21.06
C PRO A 829 -30.03 2.36 -20.50
N PRO A 830 -30.76 2.37 -19.37
CA PRO A 830 -31.36 1.17 -18.81
C PRO A 830 -32.34 0.56 -19.83
N ARG A 831 -32.40 -0.76 -19.89
CA ARG A 831 -33.38 -1.46 -20.73
C ARG A 831 -34.79 -1.07 -20.27
N SER A 832 -35.64 -0.73 -21.21
CA SER A 832 -37.06 -0.39 -20.94
C SER A 832 -37.74 -1.58 -20.25
N GLY A 833 -38.33 -1.36 -19.08
CA GLY A 833 -39.09 -2.34 -18.31
C GLY A 833 -38.44 -2.82 -16.99
N LEU A 834 -37.23 -2.40 -16.70
CA LEU A 834 -36.67 -2.59 -15.37
C LEU A 834 -37.24 -1.51 -14.41
N GLU A 835 -38.05 -1.96 -13.47
CA GLU A 835 -38.43 -1.12 -12.34
C GLU A 835 -37.15 -0.78 -11.56
N LYS A 836 -36.99 0.47 -11.19
CA LYS A 836 -35.91 0.96 -10.38
C LYS A 836 -35.96 0.34 -8.98
N GLU A 837 -35.33 -0.80 -8.79
CA GLU A 837 -34.90 -1.14 -7.45
C GLU A 837 -33.79 -0.14 -7.09
N LYS A 838 -34.05 0.72 -6.14
CA LYS A 838 -33.00 1.57 -5.58
C LYS A 838 -31.88 0.66 -5.13
N ALA A 839 -30.68 0.89 -5.65
CA ALA A 839 -29.49 0.37 -5.07
C ALA A 839 -29.45 0.86 -3.61
N THR A 840 -29.97 0.06 -2.72
CA THR A 840 -29.97 0.37 -1.29
C THR A 840 -28.57 0.17 -0.78
N GLU A 841 -28.12 1.04 0.09
CA GLU A 841 -26.79 0.98 0.71
C GLU A 841 -26.48 -0.37 1.34
N ASP A 842 -27.51 -1.11 1.75
CA ASP A 842 -27.46 -2.51 2.11
C ASP A 842 -28.47 -3.24 1.23
N ILE A 843 -27.99 -3.97 0.26
CA ILE A 843 -28.81 -5.00 -0.33
C ILE A 843 -29.00 -6.04 0.77
N LYS A 844 -30.05 -5.86 1.54
CA LYS A 844 -30.59 -6.93 2.39
C LYS A 844 -31.14 -7.95 1.43
N GLY A 845 -30.24 -8.66 0.83
CA GLY A 845 -30.58 -9.62 -0.20
C GLY A 845 -31.19 -10.86 0.37
N PRO A 846 -31.78 -11.63 -0.50
CA PRO A 846 -32.03 -13.05 -0.28
C PRO A 846 -30.72 -13.83 -0.02
N ASP A 847 -29.65 -13.09 0.22
CA ASP A 847 -28.32 -13.60 0.53
C ASP A 847 -28.30 -14.57 1.69
N ALA A 848 -29.30 -14.51 2.57
CA ALA A 848 -29.40 -15.41 3.69
C ALA A 848 -30.01 -16.79 3.33
N HIS A 849 -30.50 -16.97 2.10
CA HIS A 849 -31.33 -18.14 1.77
C HIS A 849 -30.97 -18.87 0.48
N THR A 850 -29.95 -18.45 -0.25
CA THR A 850 -29.57 -19.15 -1.48
C THR A 850 -28.13 -19.65 -1.43
#